data_0a14f4ef108b37eac203e4ddce5f768c
#
_entry.id   0a14f4ef108b37eac203e4ddce5f768c
#
_cell.length_a   1.000
_cell.length_b   1.000
_cell.length_c   1.000
_cell.angle_alpha   90.00
_cell.angle_beta   90.00
_cell.angle_gamma   90.00
#
_symmetry.space_group_name_H-M   'P 1'
#
loop_
_entity.id
_entity.type
_entity.pdbx_description
1 polymer ?
#
loop_
_entity_poly.entity_id
_entity_poly.type
_entity_poly.pdbx_seq_one_letter_code
_entity_poly.pdbx_strand_id
1 'polypeptide(L)'
;MSLLKNAKHYLANQAKYANLNAFISRVDLAAVARRPSPPGKEGEPRRALTLEQRPIAIKDNICTKDLKTTAASRILKDFTSPYDATVVRLLQDAGAVVAGKTNMDEFGMGSHSTHSHAGPVAMRRYEGEEASAGGSSGGSALAVASAQCWAALGTDTGGSVRLPAAYTGVVGFKPSYGLLSRRGVIAYANSLDTVGILSRSAATANILFDTLNVHDPLDPTSLSPSTRSRLGSDAEPPASLRIGIPLDYNIASLHPTVRSTWIRALTSLAKRGHTLHPVRLPATQHALSAYYVLAPAEASSNLARYDGVRFGSRADGVDGTPESVLFAKTRGQGFGPEVQRRILLGAFTLSADAIDNYFIQAQKVRRQVQRDFDNVFARANPLSRDSVVAETDQQRVDVLLCPTAPTPAPSLSAVRDQDPVQSYMNDVFTVPASLAGLPAISIPLHTKKEECIAAHGDHDLRDSSGIQIIGQYGDDQLVLHAGILLQQACGSAQSNNGVDMTAWGSTPFSMETPQERKMVNAIASKEKISIPEAMAIAQAADIRRRKQVTHKMLTEIGPHLLDETATLTTLPREKYIEMFSKLTDPVGAEKRFFAKMMGKKAKALWKLAKRSHPGTLKRLQKQKKLESLHDLQARRGQVPREQLAFQIRWVDSTGS
;
A
#
# COMPACT_ATOMS: atom_id res chain seq x y z
N MET A 1 1.64 -8.18 -35.00
CA MET A 1 2.73 -7.18 -35.10
C MET A 1 4.01 -7.83 -34.65
N SER A 2 5.11 -7.71 -35.40
CA SER A 2 6.34 -8.44 -35.10
C SER A 2 6.91 -8.00 -33.76
N LEU A 3 7.40 -8.96 -32.97
CA LEU A 3 8.04 -8.83 -31.65
C LEU A 3 9.16 -7.77 -31.64
N LEU A 4 9.87 -7.63 -32.78
CA LEU A 4 10.91 -6.62 -32.99
C LEU A 4 10.37 -5.17 -32.95
N LYS A 5 9.11 -4.94 -33.36
CA LYS A 5 8.49 -3.60 -33.35
C LYS A 5 8.17 -3.14 -31.94
N ASN A 6 7.75 -4.08 -31.06
CA ASN A 6 7.48 -3.80 -29.64
C ASN A 6 8.79 -3.52 -28.89
N ALA A 7 9.85 -4.31 -29.11
CA ALA A 7 11.14 -4.07 -28.45
C ALA A 7 11.72 -2.70 -28.81
N LYS A 8 11.62 -2.28 -30.09
CA LYS A 8 12.06 -0.95 -30.55
C LYS A 8 11.35 0.20 -29.84
N HIS A 9 10.05 0.06 -29.54
CA HIS A 9 9.28 1.08 -28.81
C HIS A 9 9.81 1.27 -27.39
N TYR A 10 10.03 0.19 -26.63
CA TYR A 10 10.57 0.28 -25.28
C TYR A 10 12.00 0.83 -25.24
N LEU A 11 12.85 0.44 -26.19
CA LEU A 11 14.21 0.97 -26.34
C LEU A 11 14.22 2.48 -26.63
N ALA A 12 13.36 2.93 -27.53
CA ALA A 12 13.22 4.35 -27.84
C ALA A 12 12.81 5.15 -26.61
N ASN A 13 11.89 4.60 -25.82
CA ASN A 13 11.46 5.23 -24.56
C ASN A 13 12.55 5.18 -23.48
N GLN A 14 13.33 4.11 -23.37
CA GLN A 14 14.48 4.07 -22.45
C GLN A 14 15.52 5.15 -22.80
N ALA A 15 15.72 5.48 -24.06
CA ALA A 15 16.59 6.56 -24.49
C ALA A 15 15.94 7.94 -24.24
N LYS A 16 14.68 8.11 -24.67
CA LYS A 16 13.91 9.37 -24.52
C LYS A 16 13.80 9.81 -23.05
N TYR A 17 13.53 8.89 -22.15
CA TYR A 17 13.26 9.13 -20.73
C TYR A 17 14.42 8.76 -19.81
N ALA A 18 15.66 8.76 -20.32
CA ALA A 18 16.85 8.46 -19.54
C ALA A 18 17.05 9.38 -18.33
N ASN A 19 16.62 10.64 -18.48
CA ASN A 19 16.70 11.69 -17.46
C ASN A 19 15.76 11.50 -16.26
N LEU A 20 14.78 10.61 -16.34
CA LEU A 20 13.92 10.26 -15.20
C LEU A 20 14.63 9.38 -14.16
N ASN A 21 15.82 8.88 -14.49
CA ASN A 21 16.64 8.03 -13.63
C ASN A 21 15.90 6.78 -13.09
N ALA A 22 15.01 6.22 -13.93
CA ALA A 22 14.20 5.06 -13.55
C ALA A 22 15.00 3.75 -13.47
N PHE A 23 16.16 3.66 -14.15
CA PHE A 23 17.02 2.48 -14.19
C PHE A 23 18.42 2.78 -13.64
N ILE A 24 18.96 1.90 -12.81
CA ILE A 24 20.38 1.86 -12.42
C ILE A 24 21.21 1.16 -13.52
N SER A 25 20.69 0.06 -14.06
CA SER A 25 21.31 -0.63 -15.20
C SER A 25 20.27 -1.12 -16.19
N ARG A 26 20.63 -1.14 -17.47
CA ARG A 26 19.74 -1.53 -18.59
C ARG A 26 20.35 -2.67 -19.36
N VAL A 27 19.50 -3.48 -19.98
CA VAL A 27 19.89 -4.55 -20.90
C VAL A 27 19.68 -4.04 -22.32
N ASP A 28 20.58 -4.39 -23.24
CA ASP A 28 20.34 -4.18 -24.67
C ASP A 28 19.22 -5.13 -25.16
N LEU A 29 17.99 -4.63 -25.11
CA LEU A 29 16.81 -5.37 -25.56
C LEU A 29 16.89 -5.73 -27.04
N ALA A 30 17.66 -5.00 -27.87
CA ALA A 30 17.85 -5.32 -29.28
C ALA A 30 18.75 -6.55 -29.45
N ALA A 31 19.78 -6.69 -28.60
CA ALA A 31 20.62 -7.89 -28.60
C ALA A 31 19.83 -9.10 -28.07
N VAL A 32 18.99 -8.90 -27.05
CA VAL A 32 18.14 -9.98 -26.51
C VAL A 32 17.07 -10.42 -27.52
N ALA A 33 16.42 -9.50 -28.23
CA ALA A 33 15.40 -9.81 -29.23
C ALA A 33 15.94 -10.61 -30.42
N ARG A 34 17.27 -10.64 -30.60
CA ARG A 34 17.96 -11.44 -31.63
C ARG A 34 18.31 -12.83 -31.14
N ARG A 35 18.25 -13.11 -29.83
CA ARG A 35 18.51 -14.46 -29.29
C ARG A 35 17.35 -15.36 -29.73
N PRO A 36 17.62 -16.57 -30.25
CA PRO A 36 16.57 -17.55 -30.49
C PRO A 36 15.89 -17.87 -29.15
N SER A 37 14.57 -18.04 -29.20
CA SER A 37 13.83 -18.55 -28.01
C SER A 37 14.52 -19.84 -27.56
N PRO A 38 14.69 -20.04 -26.23
CA PRO A 38 15.32 -21.26 -25.72
C PRO A 38 14.60 -22.47 -26.30
N PRO A 39 15.34 -23.51 -26.76
CA PRO A 39 14.73 -24.73 -27.29
C PRO A 39 13.83 -25.31 -26.19
N GLY A 40 12.57 -25.60 -26.54
CA GLY A 40 11.71 -26.41 -25.68
C GLY A 40 12.43 -27.73 -25.36
N LYS A 41 12.21 -28.25 -24.16
CA LYS A 41 12.73 -29.58 -23.81
C LYS A 41 12.26 -30.56 -24.86
N GLU A 42 13.18 -31.38 -25.40
CA GLU A 42 12.87 -32.41 -26.39
C GLU A 42 11.70 -33.27 -25.86
N GLY A 43 10.63 -33.36 -26.67
CA GLY A 43 9.46 -34.19 -26.37
C GLY A 43 8.26 -33.47 -25.71
N GLU A 44 8.38 -32.18 -25.28
CA GLU A 44 7.23 -31.42 -24.79
C GLU A 44 6.63 -30.54 -25.92
N PRO A 45 5.30 -30.55 -26.11
CA PRO A 45 4.66 -29.61 -27.04
C PRO A 45 5.00 -28.18 -26.60
N ARG A 46 5.42 -27.31 -27.53
CA ARG A 46 5.68 -25.89 -27.28
C ARG A 46 4.47 -25.30 -26.56
N ARG A 47 4.53 -25.19 -25.24
CA ARG A 47 3.55 -24.42 -24.48
C ARG A 47 3.63 -22.98 -24.98
N ALA A 48 2.51 -22.42 -25.40
CA ALA A 48 2.44 -21.00 -25.74
C ALA A 48 2.95 -20.21 -24.54
N LEU A 49 4.10 -19.53 -24.70
CA LEU A 49 4.72 -18.77 -23.62
C LEU A 49 3.84 -17.56 -23.31
N THR A 50 3.27 -17.51 -22.12
CA THR A 50 2.31 -16.45 -21.72
C THR A 50 2.91 -15.04 -21.73
N LEU A 51 4.24 -14.93 -21.57
CA LEU A 51 4.96 -13.66 -21.51
C LEU A 51 6.00 -13.49 -22.62
N GLU A 52 5.80 -14.17 -23.76
CA GLU A 52 6.81 -14.22 -24.83
C GLU A 52 7.34 -12.82 -25.20
N GLN A 53 8.65 -12.62 -25.01
CA GLN A 53 9.41 -11.39 -25.28
C GLN A 53 8.87 -10.11 -24.63
N ARG A 54 8.06 -10.20 -23.55
CA ARG A 54 7.64 -9.03 -22.79
C ARG A 54 8.81 -8.50 -21.95
N PRO A 55 9.25 -7.25 -22.13
CA PRO A 55 10.31 -6.67 -21.32
C PRO A 55 9.76 -6.32 -19.93
N ILE A 56 10.35 -6.95 -18.90
CA ILE A 56 9.99 -6.72 -17.50
C ILE A 56 11.19 -6.12 -16.78
N ALA A 57 10.96 -5.00 -16.09
CA ALA A 57 11.98 -4.36 -15.28
C ALA A 57 12.00 -4.95 -13.87
N ILE A 58 13.18 -5.05 -13.26
CA ILE A 58 13.39 -5.71 -11.98
C ILE A 58 13.95 -4.70 -10.98
N LYS A 59 13.26 -4.49 -9.85
CA LYS A 59 13.75 -3.62 -8.78
C LYS A 59 15.13 -4.06 -8.31
N ASP A 60 16.00 -3.12 -8.02
CA ASP A 60 17.43 -3.39 -7.80
C ASP A 60 17.76 -4.14 -6.51
N ASN A 61 16.79 -4.42 -5.65
CA ASN A 61 16.94 -5.34 -4.52
C ASN A 61 16.52 -6.80 -4.83
N ILE A 62 16.12 -7.11 -6.07
CA ILE A 62 15.79 -8.46 -6.54
C ILE A 62 16.96 -8.97 -7.36
N CYS A 63 17.57 -10.09 -6.95
CA CYS A 63 18.76 -10.65 -7.55
C CYS A 63 18.55 -11.07 -8.99
N THR A 64 19.53 -10.71 -9.84
CA THR A 64 19.66 -11.15 -11.22
C THR A 64 21.11 -11.59 -11.46
N LYS A 65 21.29 -12.71 -12.14
CA LYS A 65 22.60 -13.33 -12.41
C LYS A 65 23.50 -12.49 -13.29
N ASP A 66 22.92 -11.83 -14.30
CA ASP A 66 23.68 -11.15 -15.36
C ASP A 66 23.84 -9.65 -15.11
N LEU A 67 23.16 -9.07 -14.10
CA LEU A 67 23.20 -7.66 -13.78
C LEU A 67 23.53 -7.46 -12.30
N LYS A 68 24.22 -6.36 -11.99
CA LYS A 68 24.47 -5.97 -10.60
C LYS A 68 23.16 -5.82 -9.83
N THR A 69 23.18 -6.18 -8.56
CA THR A 69 22.07 -6.03 -7.61
C THR A 69 22.58 -5.22 -6.43
N THR A 70 22.40 -3.91 -6.50
CA THR A 70 23.04 -2.98 -5.55
C THR A 70 22.12 -2.55 -4.41
N ALA A 71 20.82 -2.86 -4.46
CA ALA A 71 19.80 -2.31 -3.57
C ALA A 71 19.88 -0.77 -3.46
N ALA A 72 20.32 -0.10 -4.53
CA ALA A 72 20.59 1.32 -4.61
C ALA A 72 21.58 1.82 -3.52
N SER A 73 22.48 0.97 -3.02
CA SER A 73 23.42 1.24 -1.94
C SER A 73 24.87 1.18 -2.41
N ARG A 74 25.70 2.08 -1.85
CA ARG A 74 27.15 2.06 -2.08
C ARG A 74 27.81 0.78 -1.56
N ILE A 75 27.29 0.21 -0.48
CA ILE A 75 27.86 -0.99 0.13
C ILE A 75 27.75 -2.23 -0.79
N LEU A 76 26.80 -2.24 -1.73
CA LEU A 76 26.58 -3.30 -2.72
C LEU A 76 26.87 -2.88 -4.17
N LYS A 77 27.52 -1.71 -4.39
CA LYS A 77 27.72 -1.11 -5.74
C LYS A 77 28.30 -2.07 -6.79
N ASP A 78 29.07 -3.07 -6.35
CA ASP A 78 29.77 -4.00 -7.22
C ASP A 78 29.24 -5.44 -7.11
N PHE A 79 28.18 -5.67 -6.35
CA PHE A 79 27.65 -7.01 -6.14
C PHE A 79 26.85 -7.49 -7.36
N THR A 80 27.21 -8.66 -7.87
CA THR A 80 26.45 -9.45 -8.84
C THR A 80 26.07 -10.76 -8.19
N SER A 81 24.78 -11.11 -8.25
CA SER A 81 24.29 -12.35 -7.66
C SER A 81 24.73 -13.56 -8.49
N PRO A 82 25.13 -14.70 -7.87
CA PRO A 82 25.44 -15.92 -8.59
C PRO A 82 24.20 -16.65 -9.14
N TYR A 83 22.99 -16.18 -8.81
CA TYR A 83 21.72 -16.76 -9.24
C TYR A 83 20.64 -15.70 -9.44
N ASP A 84 19.63 -16.03 -10.24
CA ASP A 84 18.40 -15.26 -10.35
C ASP A 84 17.45 -15.53 -9.18
N ALA A 85 16.77 -14.48 -8.70
CA ALA A 85 15.65 -14.68 -7.78
C ALA A 85 14.59 -15.60 -8.41
N THR A 86 13.89 -16.38 -7.61
CA THR A 86 12.88 -17.32 -8.12
C THR A 86 11.84 -16.62 -8.99
N VAL A 87 11.38 -15.44 -8.60
CA VAL A 87 10.42 -14.65 -9.38
C VAL A 87 10.97 -14.20 -10.73
N VAL A 88 12.27 -13.94 -10.83
CA VAL A 88 12.93 -13.60 -12.12
C VAL A 88 12.99 -14.82 -13.01
N ARG A 89 13.42 -15.98 -12.47
CA ARG A 89 13.46 -17.23 -13.21
C ARG A 89 12.09 -17.64 -13.74
N LEU A 90 11.04 -17.56 -12.92
CA LEU A 90 9.66 -17.88 -13.36
C LEU A 90 9.19 -17.00 -14.51
N LEU A 91 9.53 -15.70 -14.50
CA LEU A 91 9.22 -14.79 -15.62
C LEU A 91 9.98 -15.18 -16.89
N GLN A 92 11.27 -15.50 -16.77
CA GLN A 92 12.10 -15.93 -17.89
C GLN A 92 11.63 -17.27 -18.47
N ASP A 93 11.26 -18.22 -17.60
CA ASP A 93 10.68 -19.52 -18.00
C ASP A 93 9.34 -19.35 -18.74
N ALA A 94 8.57 -18.27 -18.43
CA ALA A 94 7.36 -17.88 -19.15
C ALA A 94 7.63 -17.08 -20.43
N GLY A 95 8.90 -16.84 -20.77
CA GLY A 95 9.32 -16.16 -22.00
C GLY A 95 9.57 -14.66 -21.86
N ALA A 96 9.47 -14.08 -20.67
CA ALA A 96 9.77 -12.68 -20.45
C ALA A 96 11.28 -12.37 -20.58
N VAL A 97 11.58 -11.11 -20.86
CA VAL A 97 12.93 -10.59 -20.97
C VAL A 97 13.18 -9.57 -19.87
N VAL A 98 14.29 -9.68 -19.15
CA VAL A 98 14.71 -8.67 -18.18
C VAL A 98 15.11 -7.39 -18.92
N ALA A 99 14.42 -6.28 -18.65
CA ALA A 99 14.69 -4.97 -19.28
C ALA A 99 15.84 -4.19 -18.60
N GLY A 100 16.14 -4.53 -17.36
CA GLY A 100 17.16 -3.88 -16.53
C GLY A 100 16.78 -3.85 -15.06
N LYS A 101 17.66 -3.22 -14.25
CA LYS A 101 17.49 -3.02 -12.81
C LYS A 101 16.98 -1.61 -12.55
N THR A 102 15.84 -1.50 -11.89
CA THR A 102 15.21 -0.20 -11.62
C THR A 102 15.71 0.43 -10.34
N ASN A 103 15.83 1.75 -10.38
CA ASN A 103 16.23 2.57 -9.25
C ASN A 103 15.18 2.55 -8.12
N MET A 104 15.60 2.81 -6.89
CA MET A 104 14.79 2.65 -5.69
C MET A 104 15.38 3.44 -4.52
N ASP A 105 14.64 3.60 -3.43
CA ASP A 105 15.24 4.00 -2.17
C ASP A 105 16.16 2.90 -1.63
N GLU A 106 17.30 3.27 -1.09
CA GLU A 106 18.34 2.37 -0.59
C GLU A 106 17.79 1.30 0.35
N PHE A 107 18.03 0.02 0.07
CA PHE A 107 17.49 -1.15 0.78
C PHE A 107 15.96 -1.17 0.95
N GLY A 108 15.23 -0.43 0.12
CA GLY A 108 13.79 -0.30 0.23
C GLY A 108 13.32 0.67 1.31
N MET A 109 14.21 1.50 1.86
CA MET A 109 13.96 2.42 2.97
C MET A 109 13.73 3.84 2.47
N GLY A 110 12.47 4.21 2.28
CA GLY A 110 12.03 5.52 1.83
C GLY A 110 10.66 5.46 1.16
N SER A 111 10.04 6.63 1.00
CA SER A 111 8.70 6.78 0.43
C SER A 111 8.68 7.68 -0.82
N HIS A 112 9.86 8.10 -1.32
CA HIS A 112 9.97 9.05 -2.44
C HIS A 112 10.97 8.66 -3.54
N SER A 113 11.71 7.56 -3.39
CA SER A 113 12.82 7.12 -4.26
C SER A 113 13.91 8.20 -4.43
N THR A 114 14.19 8.93 -3.34
CA THR A 114 15.22 9.97 -3.27
C THR A 114 16.50 9.50 -2.58
N HIS A 115 16.45 8.40 -1.85
CA HIS A 115 17.58 7.81 -1.13
C HIS A 115 18.24 6.73 -1.97
N SER A 116 18.97 7.12 -3.00
CA SER A 116 19.71 6.20 -3.88
C SER A 116 21.11 6.70 -4.15
N HIS A 117 22.09 5.79 -4.16
CA HIS A 117 23.46 6.11 -4.56
C HIS A 117 23.56 6.51 -6.05
N ALA A 118 22.59 6.10 -6.88
CA ALA A 118 22.48 6.46 -8.29
C ALA A 118 21.73 7.79 -8.51
N GLY A 119 21.39 8.50 -7.46
CA GLY A 119 20.60 9.73 -7.50
C GLY A 119 19.08 9.49 -7.45
N PRO A 120 18.28 10.54 -7.25
CA PRO A 120 16.83 10.44 -7.10
C PRO A 120 16.15 10.02 -8.39
N VAL A 121 14.99 9.35 -8.24
CA VAL A 121 14.02 9.14 -9.32
C VAL A 121 13.11 10.35 -9.38
N ALA A 122 13.05 11.03 -10.50
CA ALA A 122 12.28 12.26 -10.67
C ALA A 122 11.21 12.10 -11.76
N MET A 123 9.96 12.32 -11.38
CA MET A 123 8.85 12.44 -12.30
C MET A 123 8.74 13.90 -12.75
N ARG A 124 8.56 14.15 -14.06
CA ARG A 124 8.28 15.50 -14.57
C ARG A 124 6.78 15.69 -14.77
N ARG A 125 6.25 16.78 -14.20
CA ARG A 125 4.90 17.25 -14.43
C ARG A 125 4.81 18.14 -15.66
N TYR A 126 3.58 18.45 -16.08
CA TYR A 126 3.26 19.26 -17.27
C TYR A 126 4.01 20.61 -17.27
N GLU A 127 4.15 21.25 -16.14
CA GLU A 127 4.83 22.57 -16.00
C GLU A 127 6.37 22.46 -15.84
N GLY A 128 6.96 21.27 -16.06
CA GLY A 128 8.39 21.03 -15.89
C GLY A 128 8.84 20.87 -14.43
N GLU A 129 7.93 20.93 -13.48
CA GLU A 129 8.23 20.70 -12.07
C GLU A 129 8.61 19.25 -11.82
N GLU A 130 9.69 19.03 -11.06
CA GLU A 130 10.07 17.69 -10.63
C GLU A 130 9.23 17.27 -9.43
N ALA A 131 8.51 16.14 -9.56
CA ALA A 131 7.70 15.55 -8.52
C ALA A 131 8.23 14.18 -8.08
N SER A 132 7.83 13.78 -6.90
CA SER A 132 8.16 12.47 -6.34
C SER A 132 7.50 11.35 -7.16
N ALA A 133 8.28 10.35 -7.56
CA ALA A 133 7.76 9.12 -8.14
C ALA A 133 7.15 8.16 -7.09
N GLY A 134 7.19 8.55 -5.81
CA GLY A 134 6.89 7.64 -4.70
C GLY A 134 8.01 6.64 -4.46
N GLY A 135 7.96 5.95 -3.36
CA GLY A 135 8.98 4.98 -2.96
C GLY A 135 8.40 3.78 -2.21
N SER A 136 9.27 2.80 -2.07
CA SER A 136 10.65 2.70 -2.52
C SER A 136 10.81 2.15 -3.95
N SER A 137 9.74 1.73 -4.67
CA SER A 137 9.81 1.17 -6.04
C SER A 137 9.52 2.24 -7.12
N GLY A 138 9.93 3.50 -6.91
CA GLY A 138 9.63 4.61 -7.83
C GLY A 138 10.20 4.41 -9.23
N GLY A 139 11.43 3.89 -9.35
CA GLY A 139 12.01 3.56 -10.65
C GLY A 139 11.21 2.51 -11.42
N SER A 140 10.73 1.46 -10.72
CA SER A 140 9.87 0.43 -11.34
C SER A 140 8.54 1.02 -11.81
N ALA A 141 7.90 1.86 -10.99
CA ALA A 141 6.64 2.50 -11.33
C ALA A 141 6.80 3.47 -12.51
N LEU A 142 7.84 4.28 -12.49
CA LEU A 142 8.11 5.26 -13.53
C LEU A 142 8.53 4.62 -14.87
N ALA A 143 9.27 3.50 -14.81
CA ALA A 143 9.61 2.72 -16.01
C ALA A 143 8.35 2.18 -16.72
N VAL A 144 7.34 1.74 -15.95
CA VAL A 144 6.04 1.31 -16.51
C VAL A 144 5.25 2.50 -17.02
N ALA A 145 5.15 3.59 -16.25
CA ALA A 145 4.40 4.80 -16.60
C ALA A 145 4.89 5.41 -17.93
N SER A 146 6.22 5.51 -18.11
CA SER A 146 6.86 6.06 -19.29
C SER A 146 7.08 5.04 -20.42
N ALA A 147 6.48 3.85 -20.33
CA ALA A 147 6.62 2.77 -21.31
C ALA A 147 8.08 2.39 -21.65
N GLN A 148 8.96 2.41 -20.69
CA GLN A 148 10.32 1.89 -20.82
C GLN A 148 10.38 0.36 -20.65
N CYS A 149 9.31 -0.24 -20.11
CA CYS A 149 9.07 -1.68 -20.03
C CYS A 149 7.56 -1.98 -20.08
N TRP A 150 7.19 -3.23 -20.26
CA TRP A 150 5.79 -3.67 -20.28
C TRP A 150 5.19 -3.75 -18.89
N ALA A 151 5.96 -4.25 -17.93
CA ALA A 151 5.63 -4.33 -16.52
C ALA A 151 6.93 -4.33 -15.70
N ALA A 152 6.81 -4.21 -14.37
CA ALA A 152 7.96 -4.27 -13.49
C ALA A 152 7.65 -5.04 -12.20
N LEU A 153 8.69 -5.66 -11.62
CA LEU A 153 8.65 -6.13 -10.25
C LEU A 153 9.16 -5.05 -9.30
N GLY A 154 8.49 -4.96 -8.17
CA GLY A 154 8.88 -4.17 -7.02
C GLY A 154 8.87 -5.00 -5.75
N THR A 155 9.12 -4.36 -4.61
CA THR A 155 8.94 -4.93 -3.27
C THR A 155 8.12 -3.97 -2.42
N ASP A 156 7.17 -4.49 -1.66
CA ASP A 156 6.27 -3.73 -0.79
C ASP A 156 6.38 -4.25 0.64
N THR A 157 6.93 -3.42 1.51
CA THR A 157 7.07 -3.70 2.95
C THR A 157 6.04 -2.92 3.75
N GLY A 158 5.78 -1.67 3.39
CA GLY A 158 4.81 -0.78 4.03
C GLY A 158 3.86 -0.07 3.04
N GLY A 159 4.15 -0.16 1.72
CA GLY A 159 3.44 0.58 0.68
C GLY A 159 4.27 0.75 -0.59
N SER A 160 5.50 0.22 -0.58
CA SER A 160 6.54 0.53 -1.57
C SER A 160 6.30 0.07 -3.02
N VAL A 161 5.16 -0.55 -3.33
CA VAL A 161 4.64 -0.79 -4.69
C VAL A 161 3.41 0.06 -4.93
N ARG A 162 2.52 0.13 -3.96
CA ARG A 162 1.23 0.80 -4.04
C ARG A 162 1.34 2.33 -4.06
N LEU A 163 2.18 2.90 -3.18
CA LEU A 163 2.44 4.35 -3.14
C LEU A 163 3.05 4.88 -4.44
N PRO A 164 4.17 4.33 -4.97
CA PRO A 164 4.70 4.79 -6.24
C PRO A 164 3.73 4.55 -7.41
N ALA A 165 2.93 3.50 -7.39
CA ALA A 165 1.87 3.30 -8.39
C ALA A 165 0.83 4.43 -8.36
N ALA A 166 0.41 4.85 -7.15
CA ALA A 166 -0.54 5.96 -6.98
C ALA A 166 -0.01 7.28 -7.52
N TYR A 167 1.28 7.57 -7.32
CA TYR A 167 1.89 8.82 -7.73
C TYR A 167 2.22 8.88 -9.22
N THR A 168 2.61 7.75 -9.83
CA THR A 168 3.01 7.69 -11.24
C THR A 168 1.89 7.31 -12.19
N GLY A 169 0.68 7.03 -11.69
CA GLY A 169 -0.47 6.72 -12.52
C GLY A 169 -0.46 5.31 -13.12
N VAL A 170 0.13 4.34 -12.44
CA VAL A 170 0.11 2.92 -12.83
C VAL A 170 -0.60 2.06 -11.79
N VAL A 171 -0.86 0.82 -12.12
CA VAL A 171 -1.39 -0.19 -11.21
C VAL A 171 -0.24 -0.78 -10.39
N GLY A 172 -0.41 -0.84 -9.06
CA GLY A 172 0.52 -1.50 -8.16
C GLY A 172 -0.18 -2.55 -7.31
N PHE A 173 0.21 -3.82 -7.45
CA PHE A 173 -0.38 -4.94 -6.73
C PHE A 173 0.62 -5.55 -5.75
N LYS A 174 0.22 -5.59 -4.49
CA LYS A 174 0.89 -6.32 -3.40
C LYS A 174 0.07 -7.56 -3.08
N PRO A 175 0.55 -8.77 -3.38
CA PRO A 175 -0.14 -10.01 -3.02
C PRO A 175 -0.22 -10.25 -1.50
N SER A 176 -0.96 -11.27 -1.10
CA SER A 176 -0.91 -11.84 0.23
C SER A 176 0.53 -12.29 0.55
N TYR A 177 0.97 -11.98 1.77
CA TYR A 177 2.32 -12.34 2.23
C TYR A 177 2.56 -13.87 2.13
N GLY A 178 3.68 -14.26 1.52
CA GLY A 178 4.07 -15.67 1.36
C GLY A 178 3.53 -16.37 0.10
N LEU A 179 2.75 -15.70 -0.75
CA LEU A 179 2.33 -16.27 -2.04
C LEU A 179 3.43 -16.20 -3.09
N LEU A 180 4.10 -15.07 -3.26
CA LEU A 180 5.24 -14.96 -4.17
C LEU A 180 6.54 -15.24 -3.41
N SER A 181 7.45 -15.98 -4.06
CA SER A 181 8.74 -16.31 -3.48
C SER A 181 9.59 -15.07 -3.25
N ARG A 182 10.23 -15.01 -2.08
CA ARG A 182 11.20 -14.00 -1.66
C ARG A 182 12.65 -14.46 -1.82
N ARG A 183 12.88 -15.69 -2.30
CA ARG A 183 14.24 -16.19 -2.53
C ARG A 183 14.94 -15.31 -3.57
N GLY A 184 16.10 -14.78 -3.19
CA GLY A 184 16.88 -13.85 -4.02
C GLY A 184 16.42 -12.39 -3.90
N VAL A 185 15.57 -12.06 -2.91
CA VAL A 185 15.25 -10.67 -2.56
C VAL A 185 16.13 -10.25 -1.38
N ILE A 186 16.80 -9.10 -1.51
CA ILE A 186 17.55 -8.50 -0.41
C ILE A 186 16.55 -8.04 0.65
N ALA A 187 16.67 -8.61 1.86
CA ALA A 187 15.70 -8.41 2.92
C ALA A 187 15.81 -7.01 3.56
N TYR A 188 14.66 -6.36 3.73
CA TYR A 188 14.48 -5.21 4.60
C TYR A 188 13.83 -5.65 5.93
N ALA A 189 12.59 -6.14 5.89
CA ALA A 189 11.86 -6.65 7.04
C ALA A 189 11.18 -7.98 6.69
N ASN A 190 11.75 -9.09 7.16
CA ASN A 190 11.38 -10.44 6.74
C ASN A 190 9.90 -10.76 6.93
N SER A 191 9.26 -10.24 7.98
CA SER A 191 7.86 -10.51 8.28
C SER A 191 6.87 -9.63 7.48
N LEU A 192 7.38 -8.72 6.64
CA LEU A 192 6.59 -7.73 5.90
C LEU A 192 6.90 -7.72 4.40
N ASP A 193 8.16 -7.95 4.01
CA ASP A 193 8.60 -7.86 2.61
C ASP A 193 7.77 -8.77 1.70
N THR A 194 7.19 -8.18 0.66
CA THR A 194 6.39 -8.87 -0.34
C THR A 194 6.84 -8.44 -1.73
N VAL A 195 7.09 -9.39 -2.63
CA VAL A 195 7.28 -9.05 -4.05
C VAL A 195 5.95 -8.56 -4.61
N GLY A 196 5.96 -7.41 -5.27
CA GLY A 196 4.78 -6.83 -5.88
C GLY A 196 4.97 -6.53 -7.36
N ILE A 197 3.86 -6.26 -8.02
CA ILE A 197 3.75 -6.12 -9.47
C ILE A 197 3.32 -4.70 -9.81
N LEU A 198 4.01 -4.08 -10.76
CA LEU A 198 3.67 -2.78 -11.33
C LEU A 198 3.35 -2.95 -12.80
N SER A 199 2.20 -2.45 -13.24
CA SER A 199 1.71 -2.62 -14.60
C SER A 199 0.77 -1.48 -15.01
N ARG A 200 0.40 -1.42 -16.29
CA ARG A 200 -0.56 -0.42 -16.79
C ARG A 200 -2.02 -0.78 -16.51
N SER A 201 -2.31 -2.05 -16.30
CA SER A 201 -3.67 -2.51 -16.02
C SER A 201 -3.70 -3.62 -14.97
N ALA A 202 -4.82 -3.73 -14.25
CA ALA A 202 -5.05 -4.81 -13.29
C ALA A 202 -5.06 -6.18 -13.99
N ALA A 203 -5.54 -6.27 -15.24
CA ALA A 203 -5.47 -7.49 -16.04
C ALA A 203 -4.04 -7.95 -16.31
N THR A 204 -3.13 -7.01 -16.61
CA THR A 204 -1.69 -7.32 -16.75
C THR A 204 -1.09 -7.79 -15.42
N ALA A 205 -1.47 -7.16 -14.31
CA ALA A 205 -1.03 -7.58 -12.98
C ALA A 205 -1.50 -9.00 -12.65
N ASN A 206 -2.73 -9.35 -13.06
CA ASN A 206 -3.27 -10.70 -12.88
C ASN A 206 -2.46 -11.76 -13.65
N ILE A 207 -2.15 -11.53 -14.92
CA ILE A 207 -1.33 -12.45 -15.74
C ILE A 207 0.04 -12.71 -15.09
N LEU A 208 0.67 -11.65 -14.56
CA LEU A 208 1.96 -11.77 -13.88
C LEU A 208 1.82 -12.49 -12.54
N PHE A 209 0.76 -12.21 -11.79
CA PHE A 209 0.51 -12.89 -10.53
C PHE A 209 0.30 -14.39 -10.73
N ASP A 210 -0.50 -14.80 -11.71
CA ASP A 210 -0.73 -16.22 -12.03
C ASP A 210 0.57 -16.93 -12.43
N THR A 211 1.46 -16.24 -13.15
CA THR A 211 2.78 -16.77 -13.52
C THR A 211 3.68 -16.96 -12.30
N LEU A 212 3.61 -16.06 -11.32
CA LEU A 212 4.52 -16.01 -10.18
C LEU A 212 4.00 -16.74 -8.93
N ASN A 213 2.69 -17.02 -8.85
CA ASN A 213 2.05 -17.61 -7.67
C ASN A 213 2.31 -19.12 -7.58
N VAL A 214 3.58 -19.48 -7.38
CA VAL A 214 4.06 -20.87 -7.28
C VAL A 214 4.72 -21.07 -5.92
N HIS A 215 4.54 -22.27 -5.32
CA HIS A 215 5.29 -22.64 -4.11
C HIS A 215 6.77 -22.76 -4.42
N ASP A 216 7.60 -22.12 -3.59
CA ASP A 216 9.06 -22.27 -3.65
C ASP A 216 9.57 -22.97 -2.39
N PRO A 217 10.03 -24.23 -2.49
CA PRO A 217 10.58 -24.98 -1.35
C PRO A 217 11.89 -24.38 -0.83
N LEU A 218 12.54 -23.51 -1.58
CA LEU A 218 13.80 -22.85 -1.20
C LEU A 218 13.57 -21.50 -0.50
N ASP A 219 12.30 -21.07 -0.35
CA ASP A 219 11.90 -19.91 0.45
C ASP A 219 11.12 -20.39 1.68
N PRO A 220 11.68 -20.27 2.89
CA PRO A 220 11.00 -20.70 4.11
C PRO A 220 9.73 -19.91 4.42
N THR A 221 9.53 -18.74 3.77
CA THR A 221 8.31 -17.94 3.91
C THR A 221 7.26 -18.23 2.86
N SER A 222 7.58 -19.01 1.82
CA SER A 222 6.61 -19.43 0.81
C SER A 222 5.61 -20.41 1.40
N LEU A 223 4.32 -20.09 1.27
CA LEU A 223 3.24 -20.92 1.79
C LEU A 223 3.31 -22.34 1.21
N SER A 224 3.21 -23.32 2.09
CA SER A 224 3.21 -24.74 1.69
C SER A 224 2.02 -25.10 0.79
N PRO A 225 2.10 -26.14 -0.04
CA PRO A 225 0.96 -26.57 -0.87
C PRO A 225 -0.29 -26.83 -0.06
N SER A 226 -0.18 -27.42 1.13
CA SER A 226 -1.31 -27.67 2.04
C SER A 226 -1.94 -26.40 2.61
N THR A 227 -1.15 -25.33 2.78
CA THR A 227 -1.68 -24.02 3.17
C THR A 227 -2.34 -23.35 1.98
N ARG A 228 -1.73 -23.39 0.79
CA ARG A 228 -2.26 -22.82 -0.44
C ARG A 228 -3.60 -23.44 -0.84
N SER A 229 -3.80 -24.76 -0.65
CA SER A 229 -5.08 -25.42 -0.93
C SER A 229 -6.24 -24.91 -0.07
N ARG A 230 -5.96 -24.30 1.10
CA ARG A 230 -6.97 -23.64 1.94
C ARG A 230 -7.29 -22.21 1.50
N LEU A 231 -6.41 -21.58 0.72
CA LEU A 231 -6.61 -20.20 0.24
C LEU A 231 -7.52 -20.17 -0.99
N GLY A 232 -7.47 -21.21 -1.82
CA GLY A 232 -8.20 -21.25 -3.08
C GLY A 232 -9.70 -21.29 -2.84
N SER A 233 -10.43 -20.40 -3.48
CA SER A 233 -11.75 -20.72 -3.98
C SER A 233 -11.63 -20.61 -5.50
N ASP A 234 -11.86 -21.72 -6.21
CA ASP A 234 -12.13 -21.74 -7.65
C ASP A 234 -13.52 -21.13 -7.94
N ALA A 235 -14.11 -20.49 -6.92
CA ALA A 235 -15.40 -19.83 -7.05
C ALA A 235 -15.27 -18.59 -7.92
N GLU A 236 -16.12 -18.47 -8.92
CA GLU A 236 -16.23 -17.26 -9.73
C GLU A 236 -16.47 -16.02 -8.84
N PRO A 237 -15.80 -14.89 -9.13
CA PRO A 237 -16.04 -13.67 -8.39
C PRO A 237 -17.54 -13.30 -8.40
N PRO A 238 -18.10 -12.82 -7.28
CA PRO A 238 -19.52 -12.48 -7.22
C PRO A 238 -19.85 -11.35 -8.20
N ALA A 239 -21.00 -11.47 -8.87
CA ALA A 239 -21.48 -10.46 -9.84
C ALA A 239 -21.67 -9.06 -9.23
N SER A 240 -21.86 -8.98 -7.91
CA SER A 240 -21.98 -7.74 -7.14
C SER A 240 -21.16 -7.85 -5.86
N LEU A 241 -20.23 -6.93 -5.68
CA LEU A 241 -19.36 -6.85 -4.50
C LEU A 241 -20.00 -6.01 -3.40
N ARG A 242 -19.83 -6.43 -2.15
CA ARG A 242 -20.03 -5.63 -0.94
C ARG A 242 -18.72 -4.89 -0.66
N ILE A 243 -18.72 -3.57 -0.88
CA ILE A 243 -17.53 -2.74 -0.78
C ILE A 243 -17.55 -2.00 0.55
N GLY A 244 -16.58 -2.27 1.41
CA GLY A 244 -16.38 -1.57 2.67
C GLY A 244 -15.72 -0.22 2.48
N ILE A 245 -16.23 0.80 3.18
CA ILE A 245 -15.66 2.14 3.25
C ILE A 245 -15.07 2.30 4.65
N PRO A 246 -13.72 2.25 4.81
CA PRO A 246 -13.10 2.40 6.12
C PRO A 246 -13.20 3.86 6.59
N LEU A 247 -14.10 4.12 7.52
CA LEU A 247 -14.36 5.48 8.03
C LEU A 247 -13.13 6.07 8.74
N ASP A 248 -12.30 5.24 9.35
CA ASP A 248 -11.08 5.66 10.04
C ASP A 248 -9.98 6.16 9.07
N TYR A 249 -10.16 5.95 7.75
CA TYR A 249 -9.24 6.46 6.71
C TYR A 249 -9.65 7.86 6.18
N ASN A 250 -10.77 8.40 6.61
CA ASN A 250 -11.14 9.79 6.34
C ASN A 250 -10.46 10.74 7.31
N ILE A 251 -9.14 10.86 7.21
CA ILE A 251 -8.32 11.69 8.08
C ILE A 251 -8.39 13.17 7.71
N ALA A 252 -8.19 14.06 8.69
CA ALA A 252 -8.25 15.51 8.48
C ALA A 252 -7.22 16.02 7.45
N SER A 253 -6.05 15.38 7.37
CA SER A 253 -4.98 15.72 6.42
C SER A 253 -5.18 15.15 5.01
N LEU A 254 -6.31 14.47 4.73
CA LEU A 254 -6.59 13.94 3.39
C LEU A 254 -6.84 15.08 2.40
N HIS A 255 -6.00 15.14 1.36
CA HIS A 255 -6.09 16.20 0.35
C HIS A 255 -7.45 16.18 -0.36
N PRO A 256 -8.09 17.37 -0.61
CA PRO A 256 -9.42 17.44 -1.21
C PRO A 256 -9.55 16.71 -2.54
N THR A 257 -8.53 16.78 -3.40
CA THR A 257 -8.49 16.05 -4.68
C THR A 257 -8.52 14.53 -4.49
N VAL A 258 -7.79 13.99 -3.50
CA VAL A 258 -7.80 12.56 -3.20
C VAL A 258 -9.17 12.13 -2.66
N ARG A 259 -9.75 12.95 -1.76
CA ARG A 259 -11.10 12.71 -1.22
C ARG A 259 -12.16 12.69 -2.32
N SER A 260 -12.14 13.68 -3.23
CA SER A 260 -13.10 13.74 -4.36
C SER A 260 -12.92 12.56 -5.32
N THR A 261 -11.68 12.13 -5.55
CA THR A 261 -11.38 10.94 -6.37
C THR A 261 -11.90 9.65 -5.71
N TRP A 262 -11.76 9.52 -4.40
CA TRP A 262 -12.31 8.39 -3.64
C TRP A 262 -13.84 8.33 -3.75
N ILE A 263 -14.54 9.46 -3.54
CA ILE A 263 -16.00 9.56 -3.70
C ILE A 263 -16.42 9.19 -5.12
N ARG A 264 -15.70 9.66 -6.13
CA ARG A 264 -15.96 9.32 -7.54
C ARG A 264 -15.81 7.82 -7.81
N ALA A 265 -14.79 7.17 -7.26
CA ALA A 265 -14.59 5.72 -7.37
C ALA A 265 -15.77 4.95 -6.76
N LEU A 266 -16.17 5.29 -5.53
CA LEU A 266 -17.32 4.72 -4.83
C LEU A 266 -18.60 4.89 -5.64
N THR A 267 -18.86 6.11 -6.12
CA THR A 267 -20.05 6.42 -6.94
C THR A 267 -20.08 5.62 -8.25
N SER A 268 -18.92 5.46 -8.89
CA SER A 268 -18.82 4.72 -10.16
C SER A 268 -19.10 3.22 -9.98
N LEU A 269 -18.60 2.61 -8.91
CA LEU A 269 -18.87 1.22 -8.58
C LEU A 269 -20.33 1.02 -8.15
N ALA A 270 -20.87 1.93 -7.35
CA ALA A 270 -22.28 1.90 -6.97
C ALA A 270 -23.24 1.95 -8.18
N LYS A 271 -22.94 2.79 -9.18
CA LYS A 271 -23.72 2.86 -10.43
C LYS A 271 -23.69 1.55 -11.21
N ARG A 272 -22.70 0.69 -10.99
CA ARG A 272 -22.60 -0.66 -11.61
C ARG A 272 -23.26 -1.76 -10.80
N GLY A 273 -23.91 -1.42 -9.69
CA GLY A 273 -24.70 -2.36 -8.90
C GLY A 273 -23.95 -2.97 -7.71
N HIS A 274 -22.73 -2.53 -7.41
CA HIS A 274 -22.04 -2.91 -6.17
C HIS A 274 -22.64 -2.16 -4.98
N THR A 275 -22.61 -2.78 -3.78
CA THR A 275 -23.14 -2.18 -2.55
C THR A 275 -22.02 -1.59 -1.70
N LEU A 276 -22.31 -0.46 -1.03
CA LEU A 276 -21.35 0.26 -0.20
C LEU A 276 -21.72 0.14 1.27
N HIS A 277 -20.75 -0.20 2.11
CA HIS A 277 -20.93 -0.45 3.54
C HIS A 277 -19.89 0.32 4.36
N PRO A 278 -20.29 1.18 5.32
CA PRO A 278 -19.34 1.80 6.22
C PRO A 278 -18.79 0.75 7.19
N VAL A 279 -17.46 0.75 7.37
CA VAL A 279 -16.78 -0.16 8.30
C VAL A 279 -15.80 0.60 9.19
N ARG A 280 -15.45 0.02 10.34
CA ARG A 280 -14.52 0.61 11.29
C ARG A 280 -13.28 -0.28 11.45
N LEU A 281 -12.12 0.37 11.45
CA LEU A 281 -10.80 -0.26 11.64
C LEU A 281 -10.01 0.54 12.70
N PRO A 282 -10.47 0.58 13.97
CA PRO A 282 -9.97 1.52 14.98
C PRO A 282 -8.49 1.35 15.32
N ALA A 283 -7.92 0.15 15.22
CA ALA A 283 -6.50 -0.08 15.50
C ALA A 283 -5.57 0.50 14.42
N THR A 284 -6.10 0.82 13.22
CA THR A 284 -5.27 1.33 12.11
C THR A 284 -4.67 2.71 12.40
N GLN A 285 -5.25 3.50 13.31
CA GLN A 285 -4.66 4.76 13.78
C GLN A 285 -3.27 4.58 14.42
N HIS A 286 -2.95 3.38 14.91
CA HIS A 286 -1.65 3.05 15.52
C HIS A 286 -0.72 2.27 14.58
N ALA A 287 -1.21 1.89 13.39
CA ALA A 287 -0.50 1.01 12.47
C ALA A 287 0.83 1.61 12.00
N LEU A 288 0.83 2.90 11.66
CA LEU A 288 2.03 3.59 11.18
C LEU A 288 3.14 3.57 12.23
N SER A 289 2.82 3.91 13.48
CA SER A 289 3.78 3.90 14.60
C SER A 289 4.31 2.48 14.86
N ALA A 290 3.44 1.46 14.85
CA ALA A 290 3.85 0.07 15.00
C ALA A 290 4.78 -0.38 13.87
N TYR A 291 4.50 0.00 12.63
CA TYR A 291 5.34 -0.30 11.48
C TYR A 291 6.75 0.29 11.63
N TYR A 292 6.86 1.56 12.01
CA TYR A 292 8.16 2.23 12.18
C TYR A 292 8.93 1.79 13.45
N VAL A 293 8.36 0.92 14.26
CA VAL A 293 9.07 0.13 15.27
C VAL A 293 9.50 -1.22 14.71
N LEU A 294 8.56 -1.98 14.11
CA LEU A 294 8.81 -3.37 13.68
C LEU A 294 9.77 -3.46 12.50
N ALA A 295 9.55 -2.65 11.45
CA ALA A 295 10.37 -2.71 10.25
C ALA A 295 11.84 -2.29 10.50
N PRO A 296 12.14 -1.20 11.22
CA PRO A 296 13.51 -0.87 11.63
C PRO A 296 14.14 -1.93 12.56
N ALA A 297 13.38 -2.54 13.47
CA ALA A 297 13.87 -3.60 14.33
C ALA A 297 14.38 -4.81 13.52
N GLU A 298 13.59 -5.27 12.54
CA GLU A 298 14.01 -6.34 11.63
C GLU A 298 15.15 -5.90 10.71
N ALA A 299 15.12 -4.66 10.21
CA ALA A 299 16.18 -4.09 9.38
C ALA A 299 17.53 -4.05 10.09
N SER A 300 17.56 -3.63 11.36
CA SER A 300 18.81 -3.58 12.15
C SER A 300 19.49 -4.95 12.20
N SER A 301 18.71 -6.02 12.34
CA SER A 301 19.19 -7.40 12.30
C SER A 301 19.59 -7.84 10.89
N ASN A 302 18.72 -7.62 9.89
CA ASN A 302 18.98 -8.05 8.51
C ASN A 302 20.22 -7.37 7.90
N LEU A 303 20.45 -6.09 8.20
CA LEU A 303 21.55 -5.33 7.65
C LEU A 303 22.85 -5.48 8.46
N ALA A 304 22.83 -6.19 9.58
CA ALA A 304 24.04 -6.48 10.37
C ALA A 304 25.09 -7.30 9.60
N ARG A 305 24.65 -8.05 8.57
CA ARG A 305 25.54 -8.88 7.72
C ARG A 305 26.43 -8.08 6.78
N TYR A 306 26.11 -6.81 6.50
CA TYR A 306 26.90 -5.96 5.60
C TYR A 306 28.03 -5.28 6.39
N ASP A 307 29.10 -6.03 6.62
CA ASP A 307 30.28 -5.65 7.40
C ASP A 307 31.55 -5.52 6.54
N GLY A 308 31.43 -5.77 5.24
CA GLY A 308 32.56 -5.78 4.31
C GLY A 308 33.50 -6.98 4.45
N VAL A 309 33.11 -7.99 5.25
CA VAL A 309 33.79 -9.29 5.39
C VAL A 309 32.91 -10.39 4.82
N ARG A 310 31.68 -10.52 5.31
CA ARG A 310 30.69 -11.49 4.82
C ARG A 310 29.99 -11.03 3.56
N PHE A 311 29.56 -9.76 3.56
CA PHE A 311 28.84 -9.14 2.44
C PHE A 311 29.20 -7.66 2.31
N GLY A 312 29.13 -7.16 1.07
CA GLY A 312 29.31 -5.76 0.74
C GLY A 312 30.77 -5.35 0.57
N SER A 313 30.96 -4.11 0.09
CA SER A 313 32.28 -3.47 -0.05
C SER A 313 32.82 -3.07 1.32
N ARG A 314 34.15 -3.09 1.47
CA ARG A 314 34.85 -2.66 2.67
C ARG A 314 35.43 -1.25 2.44
N ALA A 315 35.46 -0.44 3.49
CA ALA A 315 36.14 0.86 3.46
C ALA A 315 37.67 0.66 3.45
N ASP A 316 38.36 1.54 2.73
CA ASP A 316 39.80 1.50 2.64
C ASP A 316 40.47 1.81 4.00
N GLY A 317 41.61 1.14 4.28
CA GLY A 317 42.40 1.31 5.49
C GLY A 317 41.78 0.63 6.72
N VAL A 318 42.24 1.03 7.91
CA VAL A 318 41.80 0.41 9.18
C VAL A 318 40.34 0.75 9.48
N ASP A 319 39.57 -0.28 9.76
CA ASP A 319 38.13 -0.21 10.13
C ASP A 319 37.89 -0.92 11.46
N GLY A 320 38.21 -0.23 12.52
CA GLY A 320 38.18 -0.70 13.90
C GLY A 320 39.57 -0.87 14.51
N THR A 321 39.74 -0.32 15.68
CA THR A 321 40.89 -0.49 16.58
C THR A 321 40.35 -1.01 17.92
N PRO A 322 41.18 -1.41 18.87
CA PRO A 322 40.71 -1.78 20.21
C PRO A 322 39.89 -0.67 20.88
N GLU A 323 40.11 0.61 20.50
CA GLU A 323 39.41 1.78 21.05
C GLU A 323 38.21 2.24 20.21
N SER A 324 37.89 1.60 19.07
CA SER A 324 36.83 1.99 18.17
C SER A 324 35.90 0.84 17.85
N VAL A 325 34.68 1.17 17.39
CA VAL A 325 33.66 0.16 17.02
C VAL A 325 34.05 -0.51 15.70
N LEU A 326 34.19 -1.83 15.72
CA LEU A 326 34.50 -2.63 14.54
C LEU A 326 33.45 -2.45 13.44
N PHE A 327 33.89 -2.29 12.19
CA PHE A 327 33.09 -2.06 10.98
C PHE A 327 32.34 -0.72 10.94
N ALA A 328 32.55 0.19 11.89
CA ALA A 328 31.85 1.47 11.92
C ALA A 328 32.16 2.34 10.70
N LYS A 329 33.41 2.35 10.23
CA LYS A 329 33.83 3.08 9.03
C LYS A 329 33.18 2.51 7.76
N THR A 330 33.25 1.20 7.56
CA THR A 330 32.63 0.48 6.42
C THR A 330 31.13 0.76 6.37
N ARG A 331 30.43 0.60 7.48
CA ARG A 331 28.97 0.77 7.55
C ARG A 331 28.58 2.24 7.45
N GLY A 332 29.32 3.15 8.09
CA GLY A 332 29.07 4.59 8.05
C GLY A 332 29.28 5.21 6.66
N GLN A 333 30.25 4.72 5.88
CA GLN A 333 30.49 5.18 4.51
C GLN A 333 29.64 4.44 3.47
N GLY A 334 29.29 3.19 3.75
CA GLY A 334 28.57 2.31 2.83
C GLY A 334 27.06 2.53 2.82
N PHE A 335 26.46 2.91 3.96
CA PHE A 335 25.02 3.17 4.07
C PHE A 335 24.69 4.66 3.99
N GLY A 336 23.60 5.00 3.32
CA GLY A 336 23.03 6.32 3.29
C GLY A 336 22.33 6.71 4.63
N PRO A 337 22.01 8.01 4.82
CA PRO A 337 21.52 8.55 6.09
C PRO A 337 20.21 7.90 6.58
N GLU A 338 19.27 7.61 5.67
CA GLU A 338 17.98 7.01 6.04
C GLU A 338 18.17 5.56 6.54
N VAL A 339 19.03 4.78 5.90
CA VAL A 339 19.36 3.42 6.32
C VAL A 339 20.03 3.43 7.69
N GLN A 340 21.00 4.32 7.90
CA GLN A 340 21.66 4.48 9.20
C GLN A 340 20.64 4.83 10.30
N ARG A 341 19.73 5.78 10.04
CA ARG A 341 18.68 6.17 10.97
C ARG A 341 17.81 4.98 11.38
N ARG A 342 17.35 4.18 10.40
CA ARG A 342 16.50 3.01 10.69
C ARG A 342 17.25 1.89 11.40
N ILE A 343 18.52 1.68 11.11
CA ILE A 343 19.37 0.72 11.87
C ILE A 343 19.48 1.15 13.33
N LEU A 344 19.76 2.42 13.59
CA LEU A 344 19.89 2.96 14.96
C LEU A 344 18.55 2.89 15.70
N LEU A 345 17.45 3.28 15.06
CA LEU A 345 16.11 3.19 15.62
C LEU A 345 15.75 1.74 15.96
N GLY A 346 16.04 0.80 15.06
CA GLY A 346 15.79 -0.62 15.28
C GLY A 346 16.62 -1.19 16.43
N ALA A 347 17.89 -0.85 16.51
CA ALA A 347 18.77 -1.25 17.62
C ALA A 347 18.26 -0.70 18.96
N PHE A 348 17.81 0.56 18.98
CA PHE A 348 17.23 1.18 20.17
C PHE A 348 15.96 0.46 20.61
N THR A 349 14.99 0.22 19.73
CA THR A 349 13.71 -0.39 20.07
C THR A 349 13.82 -1.85 20.51
N LEU A 350 14.97 -2.50 20.24
CA LEU A 350 15.29 -3.86 20.69
C LEU A 350 16.20 -3.88 21.92
N SER A 351 16.64 -2.74 22.44
CA SER A 351 17.46 -2.68 23.67
C SER A 351 16.66 -3.14 24.87
N ALA A 352 17.35 -3.59 25.92
CA ALA A 352 16.72 -4.14 27.14
C ALA A 352 15.72 -3.17 27.78
N ASP A 353 16.04 -1.86 27.79
CA ASP A 353 15.20 -0.83 28.42
C ASP A 353 14.00 -0.41 27.55
N ALA A 354 13.99 -0.75 26.25
CA ALA A 354 13.00 -0.27 25.30
C ALA A 354 12.10 -1.37 24.73
N ILE A 355 12.53 -2.63 24.72
CA ILE A 355 11.86 -3.73 24.01
C ILE A 355 10.41 -3.92 24.45
N ASP A 356 10.12 -3.87 25.75
CA ASP A 356 8.77 -4.06 26.27
C ASP A 356 7.83 -2.90 25.92
N ASN A 357 8.36 -1.68 25.92
CA ASN A 357 7.59 -0.48 25.66
C ASN A 357 7.36 -0.19 24.17
N TYR A 358 8.24 -0.66 23.28
CA TYR A 358 8.16 -0.41 21.85
C TYR A 358 7.87 -1.67 21.05
N PHE A 359 8.81 -2.63 21.01
CA PHE A 359 8.69 -3.78 20.11
C PHE A 359 7.51 -4.68 20.47
N ILE A 360 7.38 -5.05 21.75
CA ILE A 360 6.27 -5.90 22.21
C ILE A 360 4.92 -5.19 22.04
N GLN A 361 4.84 -3.88 22.29
CA GLN A 361 3.59 -3.14 22.07
C GLN A 361 3.26 -3.02 20.58
N ALA A 362 4.25 -2.81 19.72
CA ALA A 362 4.04 -2.79 18.27
C ALA A 362 3.54 -4.15 17.74
N GLN A 363 4.01 -5.28 18.27
CA GLN A 363 3.47 -6.61 17.95
C GLN A 363 2.01 -6.77 18.39
N LYS A 364 1.64 -6.25 19.56
CA LYS A 364 0.24 -6.25 20.02
C LYS A 364 -0.65 -5.41 19.10
N VAL A 365 -0.19 -4.21 18.71
CA VAL A 365 -0.90 -3.36 17.75
C VAL A 365 -1.05 -4.07 16.40
N ARG A 366 0.01 -4.71 15.88
CA ARG A 366 -0.06 -5.52 14.66
C ARG A 366 -1.18 -6.56 14.73
N ARG A 367 -1.30 -7.28 15.86
CA ARG A 367 -2.35 -8.28 16.06
C ARG A 367 -3.75 -7.65 16.15
N GLN A 368 -3.88 -6.45 16.74
CA GLN A 368 -5.15 -5.72 16.77
C GLN A 368 -5.56 -5.27 15.36
N VAL A 369 -4.63 -4.74 14.57
CA VAL A 369 -4.88 -4.39 13.16
C VAL A 369 -5.35 -5.60 12.34
N GLN A 370 -4.71 -6.78 12.53
CA GLN A 370 -5.16 -8.02 11.88
C GLN A 370 -6.60 -8.37 12.27
N ARG A 371 -6.94 -8.30 13.56
CA ARG A 371 -8.30 -8.59 14.06
C ARG A 371 -9.34 -7.63 13.52
N ASP A 372 -9.01 -6.33 13.40
CA ASP A 372 -9.94 -5.36 12.79
C ASP A 372 -10.31 -5.77 11.36
N PHE A 373 -9.32 -6.16 10.56
CA PHE A 373 -9.58 -6.66 9.20
C PHE A 373 -10.36 -7.99 9.20
N ASP A 374 -9.99 -8.95 10.05
CA ASP A 374 -10.69 -10.23 10.15
C ASP A 374 -12.17 -10.06 10.55
N ASN A 375 -12.50 -9.02 11.31
CA ASN A 375 -13.86 -8.72 11.74
C ASN A 375 -14.73 -8.11 10.64
N VAL A 376 -14.15 -7.38 9.68
CA VAL A 376 -14.93 -6.68 8.64
C VAL A 376 -15.08 -7.50 7.36
N PHE A 377 -14.18 -8.44 7.06
CA PHE A 377 -14.29 -9.25 5.87
C PHE A 377 -15.31 -10.38 6.04
N ALA A 378 -16.07 -10.65 4.97
CA ALA A 378 -17.05 -11.74 4.93
C ALA A 378 -16.39 -13.11 4.94
N ARG A 379 -15.27 -13.24 4.24
CA ARG A 379 -14.48 -14.46 4.25
C ARG A 379 -13.64 -14.54 5.51
N ALA A 380 -13.69 -15.70 6.17
CA ALA A 380 -12.81 -15.98 7.29
C ALA A 380 -11.34 -16.00 6.86
N ASN A 381 -10.44 -15.52 7.72
CA ASN A 381 -9.01 -15.62 7.46
C ASN A 381 -8.57 -17.09 7.50
N PRO A 382 -8.09 -17.66 6.38
CA PRO A 382 -7.76 -19.08 6.29
C PRO A 382 -6.54 -19.49 7.14
N LEU A 383 -5.78 -18.53 7.65
CA LEU A 383 -4.66 -18.77 8.57
C LEU A 383 -5.06 -18.69 10.04
N SER A 384 -6.20 -18.10 10.38
CA SER A 384 -6.67 -18.00 11.76
C SER A 384 -7.40 -19.26 12.17
N ARG A 385 -7.06 -19.80 13.35
CA ARG A 385 -7.80 -20.91 13.98
C ARG A 385 -9.06 -20.44 14.70
N ASP A 386 -9.13 -19.15 15.04
CA ASP A 386 -10.18 -18.56 15.90
C ASP A 386 -11.30 -17.86 15.09
N SER A 387 -11.22 -17.89 13.76
CA SER A 387 -12.21 -17.24 12.90
C SER A 387 -13.50 -18.08 12.81
N VAL A 388 -14.34 -17.98 13.83
CA VAL A 388 -15.73 -18.43 13.74
C VAL A 388 -16.47 -17.43 12.85
N VAL A 389 -16.84 -17.84 11.66
CA VAL A 389 -17.77 -17.07 10.82
C VAL A 389 -19.14 -17.14 11.49
N ALA A 390 -19.55 -16.05 12.11
CA ALA A 390 -20.94 -15.93 12.55
C ALA A 390 -21.83 -15.91 11.29
N GLU A 391 -22.68 -16.90 11.12
CA GLU A 391 -23.47 -17.17 9.90
C GLU A 391 -24.45 -16.06 9.49
N THR A 392 -24.60 -14.99 10.26
CA THR A 392 -25.72 -14.03 10.11
C THR A 392 -25.34 -12.56 9.97
N ASP A 393 -24.05 -12.20 9.80
CA ASP A 393 -23.69 -10.79 9.81
C ASP A 393 -23.73 -10.16 8.39
N GLN A 394 -24.88 -9.55 8.05
CA GLN A 394 -25.09 -8.80 6.79
C GLN A 394 -24.18 -7.56 6.63
N GLN A 395 -23.37 -7.22 7.63
CA GLN A 395 -22.51 -6.03 7.63
C GLN A 395 -21.09 -6.31 7.10
N ARG A 396 -20.72 -7.58 6.90
CA ARG A 396 -19.39 -7.95 6.41
C ARG A 396 -19.25 -7.71 4.91
N VAL A 397 -18.01 -7.37 4.49
CA VAL A 397 -17.71 -6.92 3.13
C VAL A 397 -16.75 -7.86 2.40
N ASP A 398 -16.76 -7.80 1.08
CA ASP A 398 -15.91 -8.65 0.25
C ASP A 398 -14.53 -7.99 0.06
N VAL A 399 -14.51 -6.67 -0.15
CA VAL A 399 -13.30 -5.85 -0.29
C VAL A 399 -13.48 -4.49 0.38
N LEU A 400 -12.35 -3.85 0.74
CA LEU A 400 -12.33 -2.46 1.18
C LEU A 400 -11.88 -1.56 0.05
N LEU A 401 -12.41 -0.34 -0.03
CA LEU A 401 -12.00 0.69 -0.97
C LEU A 401 -11.60 1.96 -0.22
N CYS A 402 -10.36 2.40 -0.39
CA CYS A 402 -9.80 3.56 0.31
C CYS A 402 -8.77 4.29 -0.55
N PRO A 403 -8.31 5.50 -0.19
CA PRO A 403 -7.15 6.13 -0.82
C PRO A 403 -5.88 5.30 -0.63
N THR A 404 -4.95 5.37 -1.59
CA THR A 404 -3.61 4.78 -1.45
C THR A 404 -2.67 5.69 -0.67
N ALA A 405 -2.74 7.00 -0.94
CA ALA A 405 -1.92 8.04 -0.31
C ALA A 405 -2.79 9.20 0.15
N PRO A 406 -2.38 9.97 1.19
CA PRO A 406 -3.15 11.10 1.68
C PRO A 406 -3.12 12.32 0.75
N THR A 407 -2.11 12.42 -0.12
CA THR A 407 -1.90 13.54 -1.04
C THR A 407 -1.60 13.05 -2.46
N PRO A 408 -1.78 13.87 -3.50
CA PRO A 408 -1.12 13.69 -4.78
C PRO A 408 0.41 13.68 -4.60
N ALA A 409 1.16 13.30 -5.65
CA ALA A 409 2.61 13.31 -5.62
C ALA A 409 3.14 14.70 -5.22
N PRO A 410 3.94 14.85 -4.15
CA PRO A 410 4.54 16.13 -3.77
C PRO A 410 5.67 16.51 -4.73
N SER A 411 6.01 17.81 -4.81
CA SER A 411 7.22 18.25 -5.51
C SER A 411 8.49 17.74 -4.82
N LEU A 412 9.56 17.50 -5.57
CA LEU A 412 10.84 17.08 -4.97
C LEU A 412 11.46 18.17 -4.11
N SER A 413 11.19 19.45 -4.39
CA SER A 413 11.60 20.56 -3.53
C SER A 413 10.94 20.44 -2.16
N ALA A 414 9.61 20.27 -2.11
CA ALA A 414 8.88 20.08 -0.87
C ALA A 414 9.35 18.83 -0.08
N VAL A 415 9.70 17.74 -0.78
CA VAL A 415 10.22 16.52 -0.15
C VAL A 415 11.59 16.74 0.51
N ARG A 416 12.47 17.55 -0.09
CA ARG A 416 13.80 17.84 0.47
C ARG A 416 13.72 18.59 1.80
N ASP A 417 12.72 19.45 1.94
CA ASP A 417 12.52 20.31 3.11
C ASP A 417 11.63 19.63 4.19
N GLN A 418 11.10 18.44 3.91
CA GLN A 418 10.25 17.70 4.86
C GLN A 418 11.04 17.11 6.02
N ASP A 419 10.44 17.18 7.21
CA ASP A 419 10.80 16.31 8.34
C ASP A 419 10.60 14.84 7.94
N PRO A 420 11.51 13.92 8.28
CA PRO A 420 11.36 12.48 8.04
C PRO A 420 10.03 11.90 8.52
N VAL A 421 9.47 12.39 9.62
CA VAL A 421 8.17 11.96 10.15
C VAL A 421 7.04 12.31 9.20
N GLN A 422 7.09 13.49 8.55
CA GLN A 422 6.09 13.87 7.54
C GLN A 422 6.17 12.96 6.31
N SER A 423 7.38 12.58 5.89
CA SER A 423 7.56 11.63 4.80
C SER A 423 6.93 10.27 5.11
N TYR A 424 6.95 9.84 6.38
CA TYR A 424 6.34 8.59 6.81
C TYR A 424 4.80 8.58 6.73
N MET A 425 4.17 9.76 6.84
CA MET A 425 2.71 9.88 6.73
C MET A 425 2.14 9.47 5.37
N ASN A 426 2.96 9.44 4.31
CA ASN A 426 2.51 9.00 2.99
C ASN A 426 2.07 7.52 2.97
N ASP A 427 2.57 6.71 3.90
CA ASP A 427 2.28 5.27 4.00
C ASP A 427 1.09 4.96 4.95
N VAL A 428 0.39 5.97 5.48
CA VAL A 428 -0.67 5.81 6.50
C VAL A 428 -1.78 4.84 6.08
N PHE A 429 -2.14 4.79 4.80
CA PHE A 429 -3.19 3.93 4.28
C PHE A 429 -2.69 2.58 3.76
N THR A 430 -1.41 2.46 3.48
CA THR A 430 -0.82 1.24 2.91
C THR A 430 -0.26 0.30 3.97
N VAL A 431 0.29 0.87 5.05
CA VAL A 431 0.89 0.14 6.17
C VAL A 431 -0.06 -0.85 6.85
N PRO A 432 -1.35 -0.53 7.12
CA PRO A 432 -2.23 -1.47 7.81
C PRO A 432 -2.36 -2.81 7.07
N ALA A 433 -2.55 -2.79 5.75
CA ALA A 433 -2.62 -4.00 4.93
C ALA A 433 -1.31 -4.79 4.92
N SER A 434 -0.15 -4.11 5.00
CA SER A 434 1.17 -4.75 5.12
C SER A 434 1.35 -5.43 6.47
N LEU A 435 0.99 -4.78 7.59
CA LEU A 435 1.05 -5.36 8.93
C LEU A 435 0.16 -6.60 9.07
N ALA A 436 -0.99 -6.60 8.41
CA ALA A 436 -1.92 -7.72 8.39
C ALA A 436 -1.57 -8.80 7.35
N GLY A 437 -0.63 -8.54 6.43
CA GLY A 437 -0.22 -9.48 5.37
C GLY A 437 -1.22 -9.60 4.22
N LEU A 438 -2.19 -8.71 4.11
CA LEU A 438 -3.33 -8.78 3.18
C LEU A 438 -2.95 -8.42 1.74
N PRO A 439 -3.65 -8.96 0.72
CA PRO A 439 -3.52 -8.51 -0.65
C PRO A 439 -4.10 -7.11 -0.81
N ALA A 440 -3.43 -6.27 -1.59
CA ALA A 440 -3.92 -4.93 -1.89
C ALA A 440 -3.44 -4.44 -3.25
N ILE A 441 -4.31 -3.74 -3.98
CA ILE A 441 -4.02 -3.17 -5.28
C ILE A 441 -4.30 -1.66 -5.28
N SER A 442 -3.38 -0.87 -5.81
CA SER A 442 -3.57 0.56 -6.07
C SER A 442 -3.94 0.76 -7.54
N ILE A 443 -5.08 1.36 -7.79
CA ILE A 443 -5.60 1.69 -9.12
C ILE A 443 -5.51 3.21 -9.32
N PRO A 444 -4.83 3.68 -10.38
CA PRO A 444 -4.73 5.10 -10.65
C PRO A 444 -6.05 5.65 -11.20
N LEU A 445 -6.49 6.79 -10.66
CA LEU A 445 -7.61 7.56 -11.20
C LEU A 445 -7.15 8.99 -11.49
N HIS A 446 -7.36 9.43 -12.72
CA HIS A 446 -7.01 10.80 -13.15
C HIS A 446 -8.06 11.80 -12.66
N THR A 447 -7.61 13.02 -12.36
CA THR A 447 -8.44 14.04 -11.72
C THR A 447 -9.50 14.64 -12.64
N LYS A 448 -9.32 14.65 -13.97
CA LYS A 448 -10.29 15.18 -14.95
C LYS A 448 -10.50 14.26 -16.15
N LYS A 449 -11.78 14.08 -16.52
CA LYS A 449 -12.20 13.26 -17.67
C LYS A 449 -11.78 13.86 -19.01
N GLU A 450 -11.71 15.19 -19.11
CA GLU A 450 -11.41 15.94 -20.35
C GLU A 450 -9.92 15.89 -20.74
N GLU A 451 -9.04 15.65 -19.79
CA GLU A 451 -7.59 15.56 -20.03
C GLU A 451 -7.13 14.18 -20.55
N CYS A 452 -8.04 13.18 -20.54
CA CYS A 452 -7.75 11.83 -21.05
C CYS A 452 -7.75 11.74 -22.59
N ILE A 453 -8.34 12.71 -23.31
CA ILE A 453 -8.60 12.60 -24.76
C ILE A 453 -7.41 13.10 -25.60
N ALA A 454 -6.52 13.93 -25.05
CA ALA A 454 -5.41 14.54 -25.79
C ALA A 454 -4.11 13.70 -25.87
N ALA A 455 -4.13 12.43 -25.48
CA ALA A 455 -2.91 11.62 -25.33
C ALA A 455 -2.54 10.78 -26.55
N HIS A 456 -2.38 11.40 -27.69
CA HIS A 456 -1.64 10.80 -28.82
C HIS A 456 -0.39 11.65 -29.05
N GLY A 457 0.71 11.30 -28.37
CA GLY A 457 2.02 11.81 -28.77
C GLY A 457 3.03 12.09 -27.65
N ASP A 458 2.67 12.71 -26.56
CA ASP A 458 3.58 12.97 -25.45
C ASP A 458 3.04 12.40 -24.15
N HIS A 459 3.84 11.51 -23.52
CA HIS A 459 3.52 10.93 -22.21
C HIS A 459 3.84 11.94 -21.11
N ASP A 460 3.05 13.00 -21.01
CA ASP A 460 3.03 13.81 -19.80
C ASP A 460 2.46 12.97 -18.66
N LEU A 461 3.27 12.78 -17.62
CA LEU A 461 2.87 12.07 -16.43
C LEU A 461 1.89 12.95 -15.65
N ARG A 462 0.60 12.64 -15.80
CA ARG A 462 -0.52 13.43 -15.25
C ARG A 462 -0.67 13.21 -13.77
N ASP A 463 -1.20 14.22 -13.08
CA ASP A 463 -1.60 14.08 -11.69
C ASP A 463 -2.60 12.94 -11.52
N SER A 464 -2.20 11.94 -10.77
CA SER A 464 -2.97 10.75 -10.45
C SER A 464 -3.22 10.66 -8.96
N SER A 465 -4.39 10.18 -8.59
CA SER A 465 -4.69 9.75 -7.22
C SER A 465 -4.94 8.25 -7.23
N GLY A 466 -4.15 7.51 -6.46
CA GLY A 466 -4.34 6.06 -6.30
C GLY A 466 -5.53 5.76 -5.39
N ILE A 467 -6.40 4.86 -5.83
CA ILE A 467 -7.44 4.26 -4.98
C ILE A 467 -7.05 2.81 -4.71
N GLN A 468 -6.99 2.46 -3.44
CA GLN A 468 -6.56 1.15 -2.97
C GLN A 468 -7.77 0.25 -2.72
N ILE A 469 -7.69 -0.99 -3.20
CA ILE A 469 -8.60 -2.08 -2.87
C ILE A 469 -7.83 -3.07 -2.01
N ILE A 470 -8.40 -3.47 -0.86
CA ILE A 470 -7.82 -4.43 0.07
C ILE A 470 -8.79 -5.60 0.20
N GLY A 471 -8.31 -6.83 0.12
CA GLY A 471 -9.08 -8.06 0.36
C GLY A 471 -8.63 -8.81 1.60
N GLN A 472 -9.37 -9.85 1.98
CA GLN A 472 -8.97 -10.78 3.02
C GLN A 472 -7.73 -11.57 2.57
N TYR A 473 -6.98 -12.11 3.52
CA TYR A 473 -5.81 -12.94 3.24
C TYR A 473 -6.17 -14.13 2.32
N GLY A 474 -5.49 -14.23 1.19
CA GLY A 474 -5.74 -15.24 0.16
C GLY A 474 -6.80 -14.87 -0.87
N ASP A 475 -7.43 -13.68 -0.79
CA ASP A 475 -8.41 -13.20 -1.77
C ASP A 475 -7.75 -12.39 -2.91
N ASP A 476 -6.53 -12.76 -3.28
CA ASP A 476 -5.72 -12.07 -4.29
C ASP A 476 -6.44 -11.93 -5.63
N GLN A 477 -7.11 -12.99 -6.10
CA GLN A 477 -7.87 -12.98 -7.36
C GLN A 477 -9.09 -12.04 -7.28
N LEU A 478 -9.77 -12.00 -6.14
CA LEU A 478 -10.89 -11.08 -5.92
C LEU A 478 -10.43 -9.61 -5.94
N VAL A 479 -9.28 -9.32 -5.32
CA VAL A 479 -8.68 -7.98 -5.32
C VAL A 479 -8.28 -7.54 -6.73
N LEU A 480 -7.69 -8.44 -7.52
CA LEU A 480 -7.34 -8.19 -8.92
C LEU A 480 -8.58 -7.98 -9.78
N HIS A 481 -9.61 -8.80 -9.60
CA HIS A 481 -10.90 -8.66 -10.28
C HIS A 481 -11.58 -7.32 -9.93
N ALA A 482 -11.65 -6.96 -8.65
CA ALA A 482 -12.19 -5.67 -8.22
C ALA A 482 -11.38 -4.48 -8.80
N GLY A 483 -10.07 -4.65 -8.94
CA GLY A 483 -9.21 -3.69 -9.63
C GLY A 483 -9.56 -3.51 -11.10
N ILE A 484 -9.85 -4.59 -11.83
CA ILE A 484 -10.33 -4.55 -13.23
C ILE A 484 -11.68 -3.83 -13.30
N LEU A 485 -12.62 -4.16 -12.41
CA LEU A 485 -13.92 -3.49 -12.34
C LEU A 485 -13.80 -1.99 -12.08
N LEU A 486 -12.92 -1.57 -11.17
CA LEU A 486 -12.69 -0.16 -10.87
C LEU A 486 -12.09 0.59 -12.09
N GLN A 487 -11.09 0.00 -12.78
CA GLN A 487 -10.53 0.58 -14.00
C GLN A 487 -11.59 0.75 -15.09
N GLN A 488 -12.44 -0.24 -15.31
CA GLN A 488 -13.55 -0.17 -16.26
C GLN A 488 -14.61 0.84 -15.85
N ALA A 489 -14.90 0.97 -14.54
CA ALA A 489 -15.91 1.88 -14.01
C ALA A 489 -15.51 3.35 -14.18
N CYS A 490 -14.24 3.67 -14.01
CA CYS A 490 -13.74 5.03 -14.00
C CYS A 490 -13.18 5.50 -15.35
N GLY A 491 -13.19 4.62 -16.37
CA GLY A 491 -12.80 4.96 -17.75
C GLY A 491 -11.35 5.42 -17.86
N SER A 492 -10.41 4.67 -17.29
CA SER A 492 -9.01 4.81 -17.67
C SER A 492 -8.86 4.30 -19.11
N ALA A 493 -9.05 5.19 -20.06
CA ALA A 493 -8.82 4.94 -21.49
C ALA A 493 -7.32 4.76 -21.72
N GLN A 494 -6.78 3.60 -21.32
CA GLN A 494 -5.53 3.13 -21.88
C GLN A 494 -5.92 2.14 -22.99
N SER A 495 -5.71 2.56 -24.24
CA SER A 495 -5.97 1.79 -25.44
C SER A 495 -5.50 0.34 -25.26
N ASN A 496 -6.43 -0.58 -25.45
CA ASN A 496 -6.17 -2.01 -25.59
C ASN A 496 -5.27 -2.23 -26.80
N ASN A 497 -3.98 -2.36 -26.59
CA ASN A 497 -3.13 -3.04 -27.55
C ASN A 497 -3.18 -4.55 -27.24
N GLY A 498 -4.19 -5.21 -27.78
CA GLY A 498 -4.13 -6.61 -28.18
C GLY A 498 -4.41 -7.69 -27.15
N VAL A 499 -5.28 -7.47 -26.14
CA VAL A 499 -5.91 -8.58 -25.42
C VAL A 499 -7.41 -8.52 -25.69
N ASP A 500 -7.87 -9.51 -26.45
CA ASP A 500 -9.30 -9.70 -26.75
C ASP A 500 -10.03 -10.09 -25.45
N MET A 501 -10.80 -9.13 -24.91
CA MET A 501 -11.57 -9.31 -23.68
C MET A 501 -12.86 -10.11 -23.88
N THR A 502 -13.15 -10.59 -25.09
CA THR A 502 -14.36 -11.37 -25.41
C THR A 502 -14.31 -12.81 -24.89
N ALA A 503 -13.16 -13.28 -24.41
CA ALA A 503 -13.01 -14.63 -23.85
C ALA A 503 -13.56 -14.81 -22.43
N TRP A 504 -13.91 -13.74 -21.73
CA TRP A 504 -14.58 -13.79 -20.42
C TRP A 504 -16.05 -13.51 -20.62
N GLY A 505 -16.79 -14.60 -20.91
CA GLY A 505 -18.20 -14.55 -21.17
C GLY A 505 -18.97 -13.81 -20.08
N SER A 506 -19.78 -12.84 -20.52
CA SER A 506 -20.90 -12.37 -19.74
C SER A 506 -21.84 -13.57 -19.55
N THR A 507 -21.75 -14.25 -18.40
CA THR A 507 -22.74 -15.26 -18.05
C THR A 507 -24.08 -14.57 -17.88
N PRO A 508 -25.11 -15.01 -18.61
CA PRO A 508 -26.46 -14.49 -18.42
C PRO A 508 -26.92 -14.83 -16.99
N PHE A 509 -27.70 -13.95 -16.38
CA PHE A 509 -28.41 -14.19 -15.13
C PHE A 509 -29.03 -15.61 -15.14
N SER A 510 -28.51 -16.53 -14.31
CA SER A 510 -29.04 -17.88 -14.17
C SER A 510 -30.07 -17.89 -13.05
N MET A 511 -31.21 -18.51 -13.28
CA MET A 511 -32.24 -18.73 -12.26
C MET A 511 -31.79 -19.84 -11.29
N GLU A 512 -30.81 -19.55 -10.44
CA GLU A 512 -30.19 -20.58 -9.60
C GLU A 512 -30.96 -20.85 -8.30
N THR A 513 -31.65 -19.86 -7.75
CA THR A 513 -32.39 -20.05 -6.51
C THR A 513 -33.89 -20.27 -6.71
N PRO A 514 -34.56 -21.08 -5.85
CA PRO A 514 -36.01 -21.26 -5.89
C PRO A 514 -36.80 -19.95 -5.72
N GLN A 515 -36.24 -18.96 -5.03
CA GLN A 515 -36.85 -17.64 -4.82
C GLN A 515 -36.81 -16.80 -6.09
N GLU A 516 -35.69 -16.79 -6.82
CA GLU A 516 -35.56 -16.10 -8.11
C GLU A 516 -36.50 -16.69 -9.16
N ARG A 517 -36.60 -18.01 -9.24
CA ARG A 517 -37.57 -18.68 -10.12
C ARG A 517 -39.03 -18.30 -9.81
N LYS A 518 -39.40 -18.23 -8.51
CA LYS A 518 -40.74 -17.77 -8.09
C LYS A 518 -40.98 -16.32 -8.48
N MET A 519 -40.00 -15.43 -8.30
CA MET A 519 -40.15 -14.02 -8.65
C MET A 519 -40.30 -13.80 -10.16
N VAL A 520 -39.46 -14.45 -10.97
CA VAL A 520 -39.52 -14.36 -12.43
C VAL A 520 -40.84 -14.92 -12.97
N ASN A 521 -41.30 -16.08 -12.48
CA ASN A 521 -42.57 -16.66 -12.88
C ASN A 521 -43.78 -15.79 -12.47
N ALA A 522 -43.73 -15.14 -11.30
CA ALA A 522 -44.77 -14.21 -10.87
C ALA A 522 -44.82 -12.96 -11.77
N ILE A 523 -43.68 -12.43 -12.20
CA ILE A 523 -43.61 -11.31 -13.15
C ILE A 523 -44.15 -11.74 -14.52
N ALA A 524 -43.71 -12.89 -15.05
CA ALA A 524 -44.15 -13.40 -16.33
C ALA A 524 -45.70 -13.62 -16.39
N SER A 525 -46.25 -14.20 -15.32
CA SER A 525 -47.69 -14.42 -15.20
C SER A 525 -48.50 -13.12 -15.07
N LYS A 526 -48.02 -12.17 -14.29
CA LYS A 526 -48.68 -10.89 -14.04
C LYS A 526 -48.70 -10.00 -15.27
N GLU A 527 -47.57 -9.88 -15.94
CA GLU A 527 -47.39 -8.99 -17.08
C GLU A 527 -47.68 -9.65 -18.43
N LYS A 528 -48.02 -10.97 -18.44
CA LYS A 528 -48.29 -11.79 -19.65
C LYS A 528 -47.16 -11.74 -20.68
N ILE A 529 -45.93 -11.83 -20.20
CA ILE A 529 -44.71 -11.76 -21.02
C ILE A 529 -43.91 -13.07 -20.95
N SER A 530 -42.93 -13.21 -21.82
CA SER A 530 -42.04 -14.37 -21.84
C SER A 530 -41.11 -14.44 -20.62
N ILE A 531 -40.62 -15.62 -20.27
CA ILE A 531 -39.68 -15.83 -19.18
C ILE A 531 -38.40 -14.96 -19.35
N PRO A 532 -37.77 -14.88 -20.55
CA PRO A 532 -36.60 -13.99 -20.76
C PRO A 532 -36.89 -12.50 -20.47
N GLU A 533 -38.07 -12.00 -20.87
CA GLU A 533 -38.49 -10.62 -20.59
C GLU A 533 -38.75 -10.40 -19.10
N ALA A 534 -39.37 -11.36 -18.42
CA ALA A 534 -39.59 -11.32 -16.99
C ALA A 534 -38.26 -11.36 -16.21
N MET A 535 -37.27 -12.12 -16.69
CA MET A 535 -35.91 -12.12 -16.15
C MET A 535 -35.23 -10.74 -16.29
N ALA A 536 -35.36 -10.10 -17.46
CA ALA A 536 -34.82 -8.76 -17.67
C ALA A 536 -35.45 -7.71 -16.73
N ILE A 537 -36.78 -7.81 -16.50
CA ILE A 537 -37.49 -6.93 -15.56
C ILE A 537 -37.05 -7.20 -14.11
N ALA A 538 -36.91 -8.45 -13.71
CA ALA A 538 -36.45 -8.83 -12.37
C ALA A 538 -35.03 -8.32 -12.11
N GLN A 539 -34.14 -8.49 -13.08
CA GLN A 539 -32.78 -7.98 -13.02
C GLN A 539 -32.74 -6.44 -12.93
N ALA A 540 -33.56 -5.75 -13.74
CA ALA A 540 -33.66 -4.30 -13.69
C ALA A 540 -34.21 -3.78 -12.35
N ALA A 541 -35.19 -4.51 -11.76
CA ALA A 541 -35.74 -4.17 -10.44
C ALA A 541 -34.71 -4.36 -9.31
N ASP A 542 -33.95 -5.46 -9.33
CA ASP A 542 -32.87 -5.71 -8.38
C ASP A 542 -31.76 -4.64 -8.48
N ILE A 543 -31.36 -4.28 -9.70
CA ILE A 543 -30.40 -3.19 -9.94
C ILE A 543 -30.95 -1.85 -9.41
N ARG A 544 -32.25 -1.54 -9.62
CA ARG A 544 -32.86 -0.30 -9.08
C ARG A 544 -32.88 -0.29 -7.55
N ARG A 545 -33.25 -1.42 -6.92
CA ARG A 545 -33.24 -1.58 -5.47
C ARG A 545 -31.83 -1.36 -4.88
N ARG A 546 -30.82 -1.98 -5.48
CA ARG A 546 -29.41 -1.82 -5.08
C ARG A 546 -28.96 -0.37 -5.25
N LYS A 547 -29.33 0.30 -6.36
CA LYS A 547 -29.05 1.72 -6.60
C LYS A 547 -29.68 2.64 -5.55
N GLN A 548 -30.93 2.37 -5.13
CA GLN A 548 -31.60 3.18 -4.11
C GLN A 548 -30.93 3.07 -2.74
N VAL A 549 -30.57 1.85 -2.31
CA VAL A 549 -29.84 1.61 -1.06
C VAL A 549 -28.47 2.32 -1.09
N THR A 550 -27.76 2.21 -2.21
CA THR A 550 -26.44 2.83 -2.38
C THR A 550 -26.55 4.35 -2.46
N HIS A 551 -27.56 4.90 -3.15
CA HIS A 551 -27.79 6.34 -3.21
C HIS A 551 -28.08 6.92 -1.83
N LYS A 552 -28.91 6.25 -1.03
CA LYS A 552 -29.18 6.62 0.36
C LYS A 552 -27.89 6.64 1.19
N MET A 553 -27.05 5.60 1.08
CA MET A 553 -25.76 5.57 1.75
C MET A 553 -24.81 6.68 1.32
N LEU A 554 -24.68 6.97 0.03
CA LEU A 554 -23.85 8.07 -0.46
C LEU A 554 -24.36 9.44 0.01
N THR A 555 -25.69 9.61 0.15
CA THR A 555 -26.26 10.83 0.70
C THR A 555 -25.97 10.97 2.20
N GLU A 556 -25.94 9.88 2.94
CA GLU A 556 -25.60 9.86 4.37
C GLU A 556 -24.10 9.99 4.64
N ILE A 557 -23.23 9.33 3.85
CA ILE A 557 -21.77 9.26 4.05
C ILE A 557 -21.02 10.34 3.26
N GLY A 558 -21.52 10.72 2.07
CA GLY A 558 -20.88 11.69 1.18
C GLY A 558 -20.53 13.02 1.86
N PRO A 559 -21.46 13.66 2.62
CA PRO A 559 -21.15 14.87 3.37
C PRO A 559 -20.02 14.69 4.38
N HIS A 560 -19.94 13.52 5.04
CA HIS A 560 -18.87 13.22 6.01
C HIS A 560 -17.52 12.97 5.34
N LEU A 561 -17.50 12.44 4.11
CA LEU A 561 -16.28 12.30 3.31
C LEU A 561 -15.78 13.64 2.75
N LEU A 562 -16.68 14.64 2.61
CA LEU A 562 -16.37 15.97 2.14
C LEU A 562 -16.02 16.96 3.27
N ASP A 563 -16.30 16.59 4.53
CA ASP A 563 -16.02 17.44 5.69
C ASP A 563 -14.54 17.36 6.08
N GLU A 564 -13.80 18.44 5.87
CA GLU A 564 -12.38 18.55 6.19
C GLU A 564 -12.08 18.51 7.70
N THR A 565 -13.10 18.71 8.55
CA THR A 565 -12.95 18.75 10.01
C THR A 565 -13.30 17.44 10.69
N ALA A 566 -13.81 16.45 9.96
CA ALA A 566 -14.28 15.18 10.50
C ALA A 566 -13.13 14.26 10.90
N THR A 567 -12.68 14.35 12.13
CA THR A 567 -11.93 13.30 12.81
C THR A 567 -12.92 12.35 13.49
N LEU A 568 -13.07 11.15 12.93
CA LEU A 568 -13.97 10.13 13.46
C LEU A 568 -13.41 9.55 14.77
N THR A 569 -13.98 9.96 15.89
CA THR A 569 -13.70 9.41 17.22
C THR A 569 -14.72 8.32 17.59
N THR A 570 -14.39 7.51 18.57
CA THR A 570 -15.05 6.30 19.07
C THR A 570 -16.50 6.43 19.59
N LEU A 571 -17.36 7.21 18.96
CA LEU A 571 -18.75 7.39 19.38
C LEU A 571 -19.70 6.44 18.63
N PRO A 572 -20.79 5.95 19.29
CA PRO A 572 -21.85 5.21 18.62
C PRO A 572 -22.47 6.04 17.49
N ARG A 573 -22.86 5.38 16.40
CA ARG A 573 -23.40 5.99 15.16
C ARG A 573 -24.47 7.07 15.41
N GLU A 574 -25.39 6.81 16.33
CA GLU A 574 -26.51 7.70 16.65
C GLU A 574 -26.06 8.99 17.33
N LYS A 575 -25.09 8.92 18.23
CA LYS A 575 -24.49 10.12 18.87
C LYS A 575 -23.63 10.91 17.88
N TYR A 576 -23.09 10.25 16.91
CA TYR A 576 -22.30 10.87 15.86
C TYR A 576 -23.18 11.74 14.93
N ILE A 577 -24.31 11.21 14.47
CA ILE A 577 -25.29 11.95 13.65
C ILE A 577 -25.89 13.13 14.45
N GLU A 578 -26.22 12.93 15.72
CA GLU A 578 -26.74 13.98 16.59
C GLU A 578 -25.72 15.12 16.86
N MET A 579 -24.45 14.76 16.98
CA MET A 579 -23.36 15.74 17.19
C MET A 579 -23.09 16.60 15.95
N PHE A 580 -23.13 16.00 14.75
CA PHE A 580 -22.93 16.72 13.49
C PHE A 580 -24.11 17.62 13.12
N SER A 581 -25.32 17.22 13.41
CA SER A 581 -26.51 18.06 13.14
C SER A 581 -26.57 19.34 14.00
N LYS A 582 -25.82 19.40 15.09
CA LYS A 582 -25.76 20.54 16.04
C LYS A 582 -24.52 21.44 15.88
N LEU A 583 -23.59 21.12 14.97
CA LEU A 583 -22.32 21.83 14.82
C LEU A 583 -22.34 22.86 13.68
N THR A 584 -22.71 24.09 14.04
CA THR A 584 -22.54 25.28 13.18
C THR A 584 -21.13 25.88 13.22
N ASP A 585 -20.28 25.43 14.17
CA ASP A 585 -18.86 25.84 14.32
C ASP A 585 -18.00 24.66 14.82
N PRO A 586 -17.49 23.82 13.93
CA PRO A 586 -16.73 22.61 14.30
C PRO A 586 -15.41 22.93 15.00
N VAL A 587 -14.70 23.98 14.64
CA VAL A 587 -13.40 24.37 15.24
C VAL A 587 -13.58 24.85 16.68
N GLY A 588 -14.63 25.61 16.95
CA GLY A 588 -14.96 26.08 18.32
C GLY A 588 -15.44 24.96 19.23
N ALA A 589 -16.13 23.95 18.67
CA ALA A 589 -16.61 22.78 19.42
C ALA A 589 -15.49 21.82 19.81
N GLU A 590 -14.53 21.56 18.93
CA GLU A 590 -13.34 20.74 19.20
C GLU A 590 -12.49 21.36 20.31
N LYS A 591 -12.25 22.68 20.25
CA LYS A 591 -11.54 23.42 21.32
C LYS A 591 -12.26 23.32 22.66
N ARG A 592 -13.60 23.44 22.69
CA ARG A 592 -14.40 23.32 23.92
C ARG A 592 -14.42 21.89 24.49
N PHE A 593 -14.51 20.89 23.63
CA PHE A 593 -14.46 19.46 24.01
C PHE A 593 -13.10 19.10 24.61
N PHE A 594 -12.00 19.48 23.95
CA PHE A 594 -10.63 19.23 24.43
C PHE A 594 -10.35 19.95 25.74
N ALA A 595 -10.78 21.21 25.88
CA ALA A 595 -10.65 21.94 27.14
C ALA A 595 -11.42 21.28 28.29
N LYS A 596 -12.61 20.71 28.01
CA LYS A 596 -13.44 20.01 29.00
C LYS A 596 -12.86 18.64 29.39
N MET A 597 -12.27 17.92 28.44
CA MET A 597 -11.62 16.61 28.66
C MET A 597 -10.31 16.76 29.43
N MET A 598 -9.45 17.72 29.04
CA MET A 598 -8.20 18.01 29.74
C MET A 598 -8.44 18.57 31.13
N GLY A 599 -9.47 19.40 31.31
CA GLY A 599 -9.87 19.87 32.63
C GLY A 599 -10.32 18.76 33.57
N LYS A 600 -11.00 17.72 33.07
CA LYS A 600 -11.38 16.53 33.87
C LYS A 600 -10.18 15.65 34.23
N LYS A 601 -9.24 15.40 33.27
CA LYS A 601 -8.00 14.64 33.54
C LYS A 601 -7.07 15.38 34.50
N ALA A 602 -6.87 16.67 34.33
CA ALA A 602 -6.08 17.48 35.25
C ALA A 602 -6.67 17.50 36.68
N LYS A 603 -8.00 17.59 36.80
CA LYS A 603 -8.67 17.49 38.10
C LYS A 603 -8.54 16.09 38.74
N ALA A 604 -8.56 15.01 37.95
CA ALA A 604 -8.40 13.64 38.43
C ALA A 604 -6.95 13.39 38.89
N LEU A 605 -5.96 13.81 38.11
CA LEU A 605 -4.53 13.73 38.48
C LEU A 605 -4.21 14.57 39.72
N TRP A 606 -4.79 15.77 39.81
CA TRP A 606 -4.63 16.62 41.00
C TRP A 606 -5.26 16.00 42.28
N LYS A 607 -6.45 15.34 42.16
CA LYS A 607 -7.05 14.57 43.26
C LYS A 607 -6.21 13.37 43.66
N LEU A 608 -5.58 12.67 42.71
CA LEU A 608 -4.68 11.54 42.97
C LEU A 608 -3.39 12.00 43.68
N ALA A 609 -2.74 13.06 43.18
CA ALA A 609 -1.54 13.63 43.78
C ALA A 609 -1.78 14.15 45.21
N LYS A 610 -2.96 14.71 45.46
CA LYS A 610 -3.36 15.17 46.81
C LYS A 610 -3.60 14.02 47.80
N ARG A 611 -4.01 12.83 47.31
CA ARG A 611 -4.24 11.63 48.17
C ARG A 611 -2.96 10.85 48.42
N SER A 612 -2.05 10.75 47.45
CA SER A 612 -0.89 9.88 47.56
C SER A 612 0.33 10.53 48.22
N HIS A 613 0.53 11.86 48.15
CA HIS A 613 1.72 12.53 48.69
C HIS A 613 1.43 13.96 49.19
N PRO A 614 0.80 14.14 50.38
CA PRO A 614 0.47 15.48 50.92
C PRO A 614 1.69 16.36 51.20
N GLY A 615 2.85 15.77 51.52
CA GLY A 615 4.10 16.49 51.78
C GLY A 615 4.80 17.02 50.54
N THR A 616 4.71 16.32 49.42
CA THR A 616 5.35 16.69 48.17
C THR A 616 4.66 17.88 47.49
N LEU A 617 3.35 18.00 47.65
CA LEU A 617 2.58 19.15 47.13
C LEU A 617 2.99 20.46 47.76
N LYS A 618 3.24 20.48 49.09
CA LYS A 618 3.75 21.65 49.81
C LYS A 618 5.18 22.05 49.40
N ARG A 619 6.04 21.05 49.06
CA ARG A 619 7.39 21.30 48.54
C ARG A 619 7.37 21.86 47.08
N LEU A 620 6.52 21.35 46.22
CA LEU A 620 6.35 21.81 44.83
C LEU A 620 5.75 23.22 44.79
N GLN A 621 4.83 23.58 45.68
CA GLN A 621 4.32 24.95 45.82
C GLN A 621 5.40 25.93 46.27
N LYS A 622 6.28 25.53 47.20
CA LYS A 622 7.42 26.35 47.65
C LYS A 622 8.48 26.55 46.57
N GLN A 623 8.58 25.68 45.56
CA GLN A 623 9.61 25.72 44.50
C GLN A 623 9.18 26.41 43.20
N LYS A 624 8.09 27.18 43.16
CA LYS A 624 7.58 27.89 41.94
C LYS A 624 7.28 26.98 40.72
N LYS A 625 7.30 25.65 40.85
CA LYS A 625 7.01 24.71 39.76
C LYS A 625 5.51 24.57 39.49
N LEU A 626 4.62 24.94 40.39
CA LEU A 626 3.18 24.97 40.18
C LEU A 626 2.70 26.21 39.43
N GLU A 627 3.45 27.33 39.51
CA GLU A 627 3.20 28.50 38.64
C GLU A 627 3.42 28.17 37.14
N SER A 628 4.42 27.33 36.84
CA SER A 628 4.66 26.88 35.47
C SER A 628 3.54 26.00 34.89
N LEU A 629 2.82 25.26 35.73
CA LEU A 629 1.63 24.48 35.29
C LEU A 629 0.41 25.39 35.09
N HIS A 630 0.28 26.45 35.89
CA HIS A 630 -0.78 27.45 35.72
C HIS A 630 -0.51 28.35 34.51
N ASP A 631 0.74 28.72 34.25
CA ASP A 631 1.18 29.44 33.05
C ASP A 631 1.06 28.61 31.76
N LEU A 632 1.33 27.30 31.82
CA LEU A 632 1.07 26.36 30.73
C LEU A 632 -0.43 26.22 30.43
N GLN A 633 -1.28 26.35 31.46
CA GLN A 633 -2.73 26.43 31.27
C GLN A 633 -3.18 27.76 30.64
N ALA A 634 -2.51 28.86 30.93
CA ALA A 634 -2.82 30.19 30.38
C ALA A 634 -2.33 30.39 28.93
N ARG A 635 -1.22 29.76 28.54
CA ARG A 635 -0.61 29.84 27.18
C ARG A 635 -1.20 28.86 26.17
N ARG A 636 -2.38 28.36 26.36
CA ARG A 636 -3.10 27.31 25.61
C ARG A 636 -3.28 27.51 24.09
N GLY A 637 -2.80 28.59 23.52
CA GLY A 637 -2.91 28.88 22.09
C GLY A 637 -1.59 28.89 21.31
N GLN A 638 -0.43 28.70 21.95
CA GLN A 638 0.87 28.98 21.36
C GLN A 638 1.89 27.85 21.35
N VAL A 639 1.60 26.66 21.93
CA VAL A 639 2.55 25.55 22.01
C VAL A 639 2.04 24.34 21.21
N PRO A 640 2.85 23.77 20.30
CA PRO A 640 2.51 22.55 19.55
C PRO A 640 2.25 21.35 20.47
N ARG A 641 1.29 20.48 20.11
CA ARG A 641 0.82 19.32 20.89
C ARG A 641 1.94 18.40 21.39
N GLU A 642 3.00 18.27 20.62
CA GLU A 642 4.15 17.39 20.91
C GLU A 642 5.03 17.89 22.06
N GLN A 643 5.20 19.20 22.20
CA GLN A 643 5.94 19.77 23.33
C GLN A 643 5.18 19.65 24.67
N LEU A 644 3.85 19.67 24.62
CA LEU A 644 3.02 19.48 25.83
C LEU A 644 3.11 18.04 26.35
N ALA A 645 3.11 17.05 25.46
CA ALA A 645 3.25 15.63 25.83
C ALA A 645 4.63 15.32 26.38
N PHE A 646 5.68 15.93 25.85
CA PHE A 646 7.05 15.78 26.31
C PHE A 646 7.27 16.43 27.69
N GLN A 647 6.70 17.60 27.93
CA GLN A 647 6.82 18.30 29.23
C GLN A 647 6.03 17.61 30.34
N ILE A 648 4.89 16.99 30.04
CA ILE A 648 4.11 16.21 31.02
C ILE A 648 4.87 14.92 31.41
N ARG A 649 5.57 14.25 30.47
CA ARG A 649 6.42 13.08 30.77
C ARG A 649 7.64 13.43 31.62
N TRP A 650 8.25 14.62 31.38
CA TRP A 650 9.44 15.02 32.14
C TRP A 650 9.13 15.29 33.62
N VAL A 651 7.93 15.73 33.93
CA VAL A 651 7.49 15.93 35.33
C VAL A 651 7.24 14.59 36.05
N ASP A 652 6.82 13.52 35.31
CA ASP A 652 6.59 12.19 35.90
C ASP A 652 7.91 11.39 36.08
N SER A 653 8.93 11.65 35.28
CA SER A 653 10.22 10.90 35.34
C SER A 653 11.22 11.43 36.35
N THR A 654 11.01 12.62 36.93
CA THR A 654 11.90 13.22 37.95
C THR A 654 11.34 13.10 39.37
N GLY A 655 10.33 12.27 39.59
CA GLY A 655 9.62 12.04 40.85
C GLY A 655 10.06 10.80 41.63
N SER A 656 11.31 10.32 41.40
CA SER A 656 11.96 9.33 42.30
C SER A 656 13.27 9.94 42.79
#